data_f12c5a8793ced505fbabbd7ca87deeca
#
_entry.id   f12c5a8793ced505fbabbd7ca87deeca
#
_cell.length_a   1.000
_cell.length_b   1.000
_cell.length_c   1.000
_cell.angle_alpha   90.00
_cell.angle_beta   90.00
_cell.angle_gamma   90.00
#
_symmetry.space_group_name_H-M   'P 1'
#
loop_
_entity.id
_entity.type
_entity.pdbx_description
1 polymer ?
#
loop_
_entity_poly.entity_id
_entity_poly.type
_entity_poly.pdbx_seq_one_letter_code
_entity_poly.pdbx_strand_id
1 'polypeptide(L)'
;MTAGFNLPDTTMRALPCWICLSSLLTISLLCVSAENQCKIKNEVADCSHLKLTEIPSDLPINITGFDISHNQLKKLPPANLTKYSKLIYLDAGYNSISKLQLGLCQSLPLLTVLNLKHNQLHELSDGVFDSCTNLTELNLGFNIIEIKGNLFNPLKNLNILDVSHNHLKSAKLGSQQQLENLHELVLSENKITELKKEDLEFLSNTSLKRLDLSSNPLSEIHTGCLRVIGNLYGLVLNNIDLRENRTEKLCSELSNTKIQNLSLSQVNLLRIDNSTFYGLEKTNLSVLNLSKNSLSVIKNGSFIWLANLEELSLEYNKISHLYSHSLYGLSKVKYLNLKNALTKIIDDFSFYSLTQLEYLNMDGNTFPEITAHLFTGLDNLKYLSLCNCDTDLHRVTNKTFSSLANSTLQFLNLTKDRIYAIESGAFSWLGHLKSLDLGLNEITQVLTGHEFQGLNNIQDIYLSYNKQLTLTSDSFTFVPSLRKLMLRKVACSSLDLSPSPFHPLQNLTILDISNNNLANIRVDLFDGLHELEILDLQHNNLARLWKHANPDGPVFFLRDLFNLRVLNLKSNGFDEIPVQVFKGLIHLRSLDLGSNNLNLLPATLFDDQVSMNSLILQKNLITSVEDKVFGTVFKNLKELQLDSNPFDCTCESISWFVSWLNVTQAYIPGLDSHYLCNTPPHYHGTLVMHFDISPCKDSAPFKLLYIISTTVVLLLIIIATLIQFEGWRIAFYWNVSVNRVLGFNEIDRQPEEFDYDAYIIHARENKNWVLKNFISLEKNPQFQIRFCLEERDFEAGISEFEATMNSIKKSRKIIFVVTEHLLKDPWCKKFKVYHALQQAIEQSRDSIILIFLHDIPDYKMNQALCLRRGMFRSHCILDWPAQKERVNAFHQKLRLALKSSSKVL
;
A
#
# COMPACT_ATOMS: atom_id res chain seq x y z
N MET A 1 -45.85 -6.39 -18.84
CA MET A 1 -46.11 -5.95 -20.21
C MET A 1 -44.91 -6.41 -21.02
N THR A 2 -44.84 -7.66 -21.46
CA THR A 2 -45.44 -8.28 -22.67
C THR A 2 -45.04 -7.61 -23.99
N ALA A 3 -44.17 -8.31 -24.72
CA ALA A 3 -44.10 -8.58 -26.14
C ALA A 3 -42.65 -8.88 -26.50
N GLY A 4 -42.13 -9.99 -26.90
CA GLY A 4 -42.67 -11.04 -27.80
C GLY A 4 -42.37 -10.72 -29.26
N PHE A 5 -41.31 -11.31 -29.82
CA PHE A 5 -41.33 -11.66 -31.26
C PHE A 5 -40.36 -12.83 -31.53
N ASN A 6 -40.87 -13.69 -32.39
CA ASN A 6 -40.46 -15.04 -32.76
C ASN A 6 -39.28 -15.13 -33.73
N LEU A 7 -38.70 -16.30 -33.72
CA LEU A 7 -37.79 -16.94 -34.67
C LEU A 7 -38.35 -17.03 -36.14
N PRO A 8 -37.49 -17.33 -37.14
CA PRO A 8 -37.66 -18.66 -37.73
C PRO A 8 -36.38 -19.49 -37.86
N ASP A 9 -36.63 -20.78 -37.80
CA ASP A 9 -35.78 -21.93 -38.08
C ASP A 9 -35.10 -21.94 -39.46
N THR A 10 -33.85 -22.42 -39.49
CA THR A 10 -33.37 -23.28 -40.57
C THR A 10 -32.40 -24.33 -40.05
N THR A 11 -32.78 -25.53 -40.25
CA THR A 11 -32.10 -26.80 -40.03
C THR A 11 -30.84 -26.96 -40.87
N MET A 12 -29.74 -27.43 -40.26
CA MET A 12 -28.82 -28.39 -40.88
C MET A 12 -28.00 -29.19 -39.85
N ARG A 13 -28.28 -30.45 -39.82
CA ARG A 13 -27.54 -31.69 -39.55
C ARG A 13 -26.32 -31.64 -38.62
N ALA A 14 -26.50 -32.33 -37.52
CA ALA A 14 -25.50 -32.84 -36.62
C ALA A 14 -24.67 -34.00 -37.21
N LEU A 15 -23.36 -33.98 -36.95
CA LEU A 15 -22.50 -35.16 -36.92
C LEU A 15 -21.69 -35.10 -35.62
N PRO A 16 -21.43 -36.25 -34.97
CA PRO A 16 -21.16 -36.28 -33.54
C PRO A 16 -19.69 -36.09 -33.21
N CYS A 17 -19.39 -35.11 -32.38
CA CYS A 17 -18.08 -34.92 -31.76
C CYS A 17 -18.10 -35.44 -30.31
N TRP A 18 -18.12 -36.76 -30.14
CA TRP A 18 -18.06 -37.45 -28.84
C TRP A 18 -16.62 -37.53 -28.26
N ILE A 19 -15.63 -37.00 -28.97
CA ILE A 19 -14.21 -37.07 -28.56
C ILE A 19 -13.76 -35.79 -27.85
N CYS A 20 -14.43 -34.65 -28.02
CA CYS A 20 -14.07 -33.39 -27.33
C CYS A 20 -14.72 -33.21 -25.96
N LEU A 21 -15.79 -33.94 -25.59
CA LEU A 21 -16.42 -33.83 -24.27
C LEU A 21 -15.72 -34.66 -23.19
N SER A 22 -14.98 -35.70 -23.53
CA SER A 22 -14.22 -36.50 -22.58
C SER A 22 -12.90 -35.84 -22.14
N SER A 23 -12.28 -35.02 -22.99
CA SER A 23 -11.07 -34.29 -22.67
C SER A 23 -11.33 -33.00 -21.87
N LEU A 24 -12.50 -32.35 -22.05
CA LEU A 24 -12.91 -31.20 -21.26
C LEU A 24 -13.37 -31.57 -19.83
N LEU A 25 -13.96 -32.76 -19.63
CA LEU A 25 -14.34 -33.27 -18.31
C LEU A 25 -13.12 -33.76 -17.51
N THR A 26 -12.08 -34.26 -18.14
CA THR A 26 -10.84 -34.65 -17.46
C THR A 26 -9.96 -33.45 -17.11
N ILE A 27 -9.98 -32.37 -17.91
CA ILE A 27 -9.26 -31.11 -17.61
C ILE A 27 -10.00 -30.32 -16.52
N SER A 28 -11.33 -30.34 -16.47
CA SER A 28 -12.08 -29.69 -15.37
C SER A 28 -11.97 -30.44 -14.04
N LEU A 29 -11.73 -31.76 -14.05
CA LEU A 29 -11.47 -32.55 -12.85
C LEU A 29 -10.02 -32.42 -12.35
N LEU A 30 -9.07 -32.05 -13.22
CA LEU A 30 -7.67 -31.82 -12.82
C LEU A 30 -7.42 -30.36 -12.36
N CYS A 31 -8.22 -29.38 -12.76
CA CYS A 31 -8.14 -28.01 -12.26
C CYS A 31 -8.87 -27.78 -10.93
N VAL A 32 -9.77 -28.68 -10.48
CA VAL A 32 -10.45 -28.58 -9.17
C VAL A 32 -9.58 -29.17 -8.04
N SER A 33 -8.51 -29.90 -8.34
CA SER A 33 -7.65 -30.52 -7.32
C SER A 33 -6.47 -29.69 -6.82
N ALA A 34 -6.22 -28.50 -7.36
CA ALA A 34 -5.06 -27.69 -6.96
C ALA A 34 -5.37 -26.63 -5.87
N GLU A 35 -6.64 -26.31 -5.60
CA GLU A 35 -7.02 -25.30 -4.60
C GLU A 35 -7.24 -25.84 -3.17
N ASN A 36 -7.25 -27.16 -2.94
CA ASN A 36 -7.55 -27.76 -1.66
C ASN A 36 -6.42 -28.64 -1.10
N GLN A 37 -5.16 -28.33 -1.37
CA GLN A 37 -4.05 -29.07 -0.81
C GLN A 37 -3.49 -28.40 0.45
N CYS A 38 -3.27 -29.20 1.51
CA CYS A 38 -2.60 -28.75 2.71
C CYS A 38 -1.18 -28.27 2.43
N LYS A 39 -0.77 -27.16 3.04
CA LYS A 39 0.59 -26.65 2.97
C LYS A 39 1.45 -27.30 4.05
N ILE A 40 2.57 -27.87 3.69
CA ILE A 40 3.47 -28.54 4.64
C ILE A 40 4.76 -27.72 4.74
N LYS A 41 5.09 -27.29 5.96
CA LYS A 41 6.33 -26.58 6.25
C LYS A 41 6.86 -27.02 7.62
N ASN A 42 8.12 -27.39 7.71
CA ASN A 42 8.78 -27.79 8.97
C ASN A 42 8.00 -28.88 9.74
N GLU A 43 7.54 -29.94 9.08
CA GLU A 43 6.73 -31.04 9.65
C GLU A 43 5.37 -30.61 10.23
N VAL A 44 4.90 -29.40 9.93
CA VAL A 44 3.56 -28.90 10.27
C VAL A 44 2.72 -28.88 9.00
N ALA A 45 1.59 -29.59 9.02
CA ALA A 45 0.60 -29.57 7.96
C ALA A 45 -0.47 -28.52 8.28
N ASP A 46 -0.54 -27.47 7.49
CA ASP A 46 -1.59 -26.46 7.51
C ASP A 46 -2.65 -26.80 6.45
N CYS A 47 -3.78 -27.25 6.95
CA CYS A 47 -4.98 -27.59 6.18
C CYS A 47 -6.16 -26.68 6.58
N SER A 48 -5.88 -25.52 7.15
CA SER A 48 -6.91 -24.57 7.57
C SER A 48 -7.65 -23.95 6.37
N HIS A 49 -8.90 -23.56 6.58
CA HIS A 49 -9.74 -22.88 5.57
C HIS A 49 -9.99 -23.64 4.25
N LEU A 50 -9.80 -24.95 4.21
CA LEU A 50 -9.95 -25.78 3.00
C LEU A 50 -11.36 -26.37 2.81
N LYS A 51 -12.33 -26.01 3.68
CA LYS A 51 -13.71 -26.56 3.66
C LYS A 51 -13.77 -28.08 3.81
N LEU A 52 -12.81 -28.67 4.52
CA LEU A 52 -12.72 -30.11 4.74
C LEU A 52 -13.91 -30.62 5.56
N THR A 53 -14.50 -31.72 5.14
CA THR A 53 -15.54 -32.45 5.85
C THR A 53 -15.02 -33.70 6.58
N GLU A 54 -13.82 -34.16 6.18
CA GLU A 54 -13.11 -35.33 6.75
C GLU A 54 -11.62 -35.01 6.88
N ILE A 55 -10.92 -35.78 7.72
CA ILE A 55 -9.49 -35.65 7.95
C ILE A 55 -8.73 -36.12 6.69
N PRO A 56 -7.82 -35.34 6.14
CA PRO A 56 -7.00 -35.73 5.00
C PRO A 56 -6.23 -37.02 5.24
N SER A 57 -6.20 -37.88 4.23
CA SER A 57 -5.56 -39.18 4.34
C SER A 57 -4.21 -39.31 3.66
N ASP A 58 -3.79 -38.29 2.95
CA ASP A 58 -2.66 -38.26 2.03
C ASP A 58 -1.44 -37.46 2.55
N LEU A 59 -1.49 -37.00 3.81
CA LEU A 59 -0.37 -36.26 4.41
C LEU A 59 0.79 -37.19 4.83
N PRO A 60 2.03 -36.66 4.90
CA PRO A 60 3.18 -37.39 5.41
C PRO A 60 2.97 -37.91 6.84
N ILE A 61 3.43 -39.12 7.11
CA ILE A 61 3.27 -39.79 8.42
C ILE A 61 4.14 -39.23 9.55
N ASN A 62 5.11 -38.38 9.20
CA ASN A 62 6.08 -37.78 10.13
C ASN A 62 5.70 -36.39 10.60
N ILE A 63 4.51 -35.89 10.29
CA ILE A 63 4.06 -34.58 10.76
C ILE A 63 3.97 -34.57 12.28
N THR A 64 4.46 -33.45 12.86
CA THR A 64 4.45 -33.20 14.31
C THR A 64 3.38 -32.16 14.69
N GLY A 65 2.97 -31.32 13.74
CA GLY A 65 1.86 -30.37 13.90
C GLY A 65 0.81 -30.55 12.82
N PHE A 66 -0.46 -30.41 13.22
CA PHE A 66 -1.58 -30.55 12.30
C PHE A 66 -2.64 -29.49 12.59
N ASP A 67 -2.77 -28.53 11.68
CA ASP A 67 -3.82 -27.53 11.71
C ASP A 67 -4.93 -27.89 10.70
N ILE A 68 -6.09 -28.28 11.21
CA ILE A 68 -7.32 -28.54 10.47
C ILE A 68 -8.42 -27.57 10.90
N SER A 69 -8.05 -26.43 11.45
CA SER A 69 -8.99 -25.41 11.90
C SER A 69 -9.76 -24.76 10.73
N HIS A 70 -10.85 -24.07 11.05
CA HIS A 70 -11.66 -23.34 10.07
C HIS A 70 -12.16 -24.21 8.89
N ASN A 71 -12.63 -25.43 9.21
CA ASN A 71 -13.18 -26.37 8.26
C ASN A 71 -14.63 -26.75 8.61
N GLN A 72 -15.14 -27.82 8.03
CA GLN A 72 -16.52 -28.32 8.24
C GLN A 72 -16.56 -29.71 8.86
N LEU A 73 -15.55 -30.05 9.65
CA LEU A 73 -15.44 -31.37 10.31
C LEU A 73 -16.53 -31.55 11.38
N LYS A 74 -17.23 -32.66 11.33
CA LYS A 74 -18.27 -33.02 12.31
C LYS A 74 -17.79 -34.03 13.38
N LYS A 75 -16.67 -34.68 13.10
CA LYS A 75 -16.09 -35.75 13.97
C LYS A 75 -14.57 -35.75 13.82
N LEU A 76 -13.89 -36.27 14.85
CA LEU A 76 -12.46 -36.59 14.84
C LEU A 76 -12.31 -38.10 15.09
N PRO A 77 -12.46 -38.97 14.06
CA PRO A 77 -12.34 -40.40 14.23
C PRO A 77 -10.90 -40.79 14.59
N PRO A 78 -10.65 -41.47 15.74
CA PRO A 78 -9.31 -41.92 16.12
C PRO A 78 -8.62 -42.77 15.05
N ALA A 79 -9.37 -43.64 14.36
CA ALA A 79 -8.85 -44.49 13.29
C ALA A 79 -8.20 -43.70 12.15
N ASN A 80 -8.70 -42.48 11.80
CA ASN A 80 -8.15 -41.66 10.76
C ASN A 80 -6.89 -40.90 11.21
N LEU A 81 -6.68 -40.76 12.54
CA LEU A 81 -5.54 -40.08 13.14
C LEU A 81 -4.38 -41.03 13.49
N THR A 82 -4.63 -42.34 13.60
CA THR A 82 -3.64 -43.35 14.04
C THR A 82 -2.33 -43.31 13.22
N LYS A 83 -2.39 -42.98 11.92
CA LYS A 83 -1.20 -42.88 11.08
C LYS A 83 -0.33 -41.67 11.41
N TYR A 84 -0.87 -40.65 12.06
CA TYR A 84 -0.15 -39.43 12.46
C TYR A 84 0.31 -39.53 13.95
N SER A 85 0.76 -40.66 14.38
CA SER A 85 1.13 -40.99 15.78
C SER A 85 2.24 -40.11 16.37
N LYS A 86 2.96 -39.32 15.51
CA LYS A 86 4.01 -38.38 15.92
C LYS A 86 3.48 -36.98 16.23
N LEU A 87 2.20 -36.72 16.10
CA LEU A 87 1.60 -35.43 16.39
C LEU A 87 1.82 -35.00 17.83
N ILE A 88 2.35 -33.81 17.99
CA ILE A 88 2.56 -33.08 19.23
C ILE A 88 1.46 -32.02 19.39
N TYR A 89 1.07 -31.38 18.26
CA TYR A 89 0.09 -30.32 18.20
C TYR A 89 -1.05 -30.68 17.23
N LEU A 90 -2.30 -30.51 17.68
CA LEU A 90 -3.51 -30.67 16.86
C LEU A 90 -4.44 -29.48 17.07
N ASP A 91 -4.67 -28.70 16.04
CA ASP A 91 -5.70 -27.68 15.99
C ASP A 91 -6.87 -28.12 15.11
N ALA A 92 -8.03 -28.39 15.77
CA ALA A 92 -9.30 -28.67 15.12
C ALA A 92 -10.37 -27.62 15.51
N GLY A 93 -9.93 -26.42 15.87
CA GLY A 93 -10.80 -25.28 16.18
C GLY A 93 -11.62 -24.80 14.99
N TYR A 94 -12.70 -24.08 15.26
CA TYR A 94 -13.58 -23.53 14.23
C TYR A 94 -14.08 -24.57 13.23
N ASN A 95 -14.65 -25.65 13.78
CA ASN A 95 -15.30 -26.74 13.04
C ASN A 95 -16.74 -26.94 13.53
N SER A 96 -17.35 -28.05 13.19
CA SER A 96 -18.70 -28.42 13.62
C SER A 96 -18.70 -29.73 14.44
N ILE A 97 -17.63 -29.98 15.18
CA ILE A 97 -17.46 -31.24 15.95
C ILE A 97 -18.41 -31.25 17.14
N SER A 98 -19.34 -32.21 17.17
CA SER A 98 -20.36 -32.29 18.20
C SER A 98 -20.04 -33.31 19.30
N LYS A 99 -19.16 -34.27 19.03
CA LYS A 99 -18.77 -35.32 19.97
C LYS A 99 -17.36 -35.82 19.73
N LEU A 100 -16.59 -36.02 20.79
CA LEU A 100 -15.33 -36.72 20.76
C LEU A 100 -15.52 -38.22 20.98
N GLN A 101 -14.75 -39.00 20.24
CA GLN A 101 -14.77 -40.48 20.37
C GLN A 101 -13.67 -40.90 21.33
N LEU A 102 -13.92 -42.03 22.02
CA LEU A 102 -12.94 -42.66 22.89
C LEU A 102 -11.70 -43.10 22.10
N GLY A 103 -10.51 -43.03 22.72
CA GLY A 103 -9.27 -43.50 22.12
C GLY A 103 -8.54 -42.47 21.28
N LEU A 104 -8.90 -41.17 21.32
CA LEU A 104 -8.20 -40.09 20.59
C LEU A 104 -6.71 -40.11 20.94
N CYS A 105 -6.32 -40.06 22.19
CA CYS A 105 -4.93 -40.03 22.61
C CYS A 105 -4.23 -41.39 22.52
N GLN A 106 -4.97 -42.51 22.44
CA GLN A 106 -4.37 -43.81 22.08
C GLN A 106 -3.84 -43.76 20.64
N SER A 107 -4.53 -43.07 19.75
CA SER A 107 -4.09 -42.82 18.36
C SER A 107 -2.99 -41.78 18.27
N LEU A 108 -2.91 -40.85 19.23
CA LEU A 108 -1.97 -39.72 19.26
C LEU A 108 -1.18 -39.68 20.57
N PRO A 109 -0.29 -40.65 20.83
CA PRO A 109 0.36 -40.82 22.13
C PRO A 109 1.32 -39.70 22.54
N LEU A 110 1.81 -38.88 21.57
CA LEU A 110 2.74 -37.77 21.83
C LEU A 110 2.03 -36.42 21.90
N LEU A 111 0.70 -36.38 21.82
CA LEU A 111 -0.06 -35.15 21.79
C LEU A 111 0.10 -34.35 23.10
N THR A 112 0.61 -33.13 22.99
CA THR A 112 0.78 -32.17 24.10
C THR A 112 -0.22 -31.02 24.04
N VAL A 113 -0.61 -30.59 22.85
CA VAL A 113 -1.54 -29.48 22.65
C VAL A 113 -2.73 -29.90 21.80
N LEU A 114 -3.92 -29.71 22.33
CA LEU A 114 -5.19 -30.01 21.66
C LEU A 114 -6.11 -28.79 21.70
N ASN A 115 -6.35 -28.20 20.53
CA ASN A 115 -7.29 -27.10 20.37
C ASN A 115 -8.58 -27.59 19.70
N LEU A 116 -9.69 -27.44 20.41
CA LEU A 116 -11.06 -27.79 19.97
C LEU A 116 -12.01 -26.57 20.09
N LYS A 117 -11.45 -25.39 20.21
CA LYS A 117 -12.18 -24.12 20.36
C LYS A 117 -13.17 -23.92 19.21
N HIS A 118 -14.30 -23.25 19.47
CA HIS A 118 -15.32 -22.96 18.46
C HIS A 118 -15.81 -24.23 17.72
N ASN A 119 -16.38 -25.17 18.48
CA ASN A 119 -17.05 -26.36 17.97
C ASN A 119 -18.47 -26.46 18.52
N GLN A 120 -19.08 -27.62 18.41
CA GLN A 120 -20.43 -27.91 18.90
C GLN A 120 -20.42 -29.02 19.96
N LEU A 121 -19.31 -29.14 20.68
CA LEU A 121 -19.18 -30.15 21.73
C LEU A 121 -20.20 -29.89 22.86
N HIS A 122 -21.03 -30.89 23.19
CA HIS A 122 -22.08 -30.76 24.21
C HIS A 122 -21.95 -31.76 25.33
N GLU A 123 -21.61 -33.00 25.04
CA GLU A 123 -21.41 -34.04 26.04
C GLU A 123 -20.05 -34.71 25.82
N LEU A 124 -19.20 -34.63 26.83
CA LEU A 124 -17.94 -35.35 26.88
C LEU A 124 -18.11 -36.57 27.78
N SER A 125 -17.96 -37.75 27.21
CA SER A 125 -18.09 -38.99 27.93
C SER A 125 -16.89 -39.21 28.85
N ASP A 126 -17.13 -39.78 30.06
CA ASP A 126 -16.03 -40.25 30.91
C ASP A 126 -15.10 -41.15 30.10
N GLY A 127 -13.78 -40.99 30.30
CA GLY A 127 -12.77 -41.77 29.60
C GLY A 127 -12.34 -41.20 28.22
N VAL A 128 -12.94 -40.12 27.72
CA VAL A 128 -12.55 -39.54 26.44
C VAL A 128 -11.09 -39.07 26.43
N PHE A 129 -10.56 -38.62 27.58
CA PHE A 129 -9.17 -38.22 27.77
C PHE A 129 -8.31 -39.27 28.47
N ASP A 130 -8.77 -40.48 28.65
CA ASP A 130 -8.03 -41.55 29.32
C ASP A 130 -6.68 -41.77 28.72
N SER A 131 -5.92 -41.95 28.27
CA SER A 131 -4.62 -42.04 27.60
C SER A 131 -3.97 -40.70 27.23
N CYS A 132 -4.57 -39.54 27.50
CA CYS A 132 -4.05 -38.22 27.18
C CYS A 132 -3.06 -37.70 28.24
N THR A 133 -2.23 -38.56 28.79
CA THR A 133 -1.33 -38.22 29.92
C THR A 133 -0.25 -37.21 29.61
N ASN A 134 0.10 -37.05 28.34
CA ASN A 134 1.11 -36.08 27.90
C ASN A 134 0.54 -34.70 27.58
N LEU A 135 -0.76 -34.51 27.62
CA LEU A 135 -1.41 -33.26 27.27
C LEU A 135 -1.06 -32.18 28.29
N THR A 136 -0.50 -31.05 27.77
CA THR A 136 -0.15 -29.88 28.56
C THR A 136 -1.10 -28.71 28.33
N GLU A 137 -1.75 -28.65 27.17
CA GLU A 137 -2.70 -27.60 26.82
C GLU A 137 -3.95 -28.19 26.20
N LEU A 138 -5.10 -27.83 26.77
CA LEU A 138 -6.42 -28.24 26.27
C LEU A 138 -7.32 -27.01 26.14
N ASN A 139 -7.71 -26.68 24.91
CA ASN A 139 -8.69 -25.63 24.66
C ASN A 139 -10.03 -26.25 24.20
N LEU A 140 -11.04 -26.04 24.99
CA LEU A 140 -12.44 -26.45 24.78
C LEU A 140 -13.38 -25.23 24.76
N GLY A 141 -12.83 -24.00 24.63
CA GLY A 141 -13.60 -22.77 24.64
C GLY A 141 -14.58 -22.67 23.47
N PHE A 142 -15.61 -21.86 23.63
CA PHE A 142 -16.66 -21.66 22.61
C PHE A 142 -17.30 -22.97 22.14
N ASN A 143 -17.81 -23.73 23.12
CA ASN A 143 -18.60 -24.95 22.91
C ASN A 143 -19.90 -24.87 23.74
N ILE A 144 -20.59 -25.95 23.89
CA ILE A 144 -21.81 -26.00 24.69
C ILE A 144 -21.70 -27.12 25.76
N ILE A 145 -20.49 -27.26 26.32
CA ILE A 145 -20.14 -28.36 27.22
C ILE A 145 -20.83 -28.22 28.58
N GLU A 146 -21.38 -29.32 29.08
CA GLU A 146 -21.67 -29.56 30.49
C GLU A 146 -20.72 -30.63 31.01
N ILE A 147 -20.02 -30.35 32.10
CA ILE A 147 -19.07 -31.29 32.69
C ILE A 147 -19.82 -32.21 33.69
N LYS A 148 -19.70 -33.50 33.47
CA LYS A 148 -20.20 -34.57 34.35
C LYS A 148 -19.06 -35.56 34.63
N GLY A 149 -19.01 -36.12 35.83
CA GLY A 149 -17.99 -37.12 36.19
C GLY A 149 -16.57 -36.57 36.36
N ASN A 150 -15.58 -37.44 36.13
CA ASN A 150 -14.16 -37.20 36.40
C ASN A 150 -13.33 -37.00 35.10
N LEU A 151 -13.86 -36.22 34.21
CA LEU A 151 -13.41 -36.07 32.83
C LEU A 151 -11.91 -35.75 32.68
N PHE A 152 -11.38 -34.85 33.54
CA PHE A 152 -10.00 -34.35 33.44
C PHE A 152 -9.00 -35.11 34.33
N ASN A 153 -9.44 -36.10 35.08
CA ASN A 153 -8.60 -36.88 36.01
C ASN A 153 -7.33 -37.49 35.38
N PRO A 154 -7.35 -37.96 34.13
CA PRO A 154 -6.14 -38.49 33.46
C PRO A 154 -5.10 -37.43 33.12
N LEU A 155 -5.44 -36.14 33.06
CA LEU A 155 -4.62 -35.05 32.54
C LEU A 155 -3.64 -34.46 33.57
N LYS A 156 -2.80 -35.30 34.16
CA LYS A 156 -1.89 -34.88 35.25
C LYS A 156 -0.83 -33.87 34.85
N ASN A 157 -0.47 -33.80 33.58
CA ASN A 157 0.53 -32.88 33.05
C ASN A 157 -0.08 -31.59 32.50
N LEU A 158 -1.40 -31.41 32.64
CA LEU A 158 -2.11 -30.27 32.09
C LEU A 158 -1.67 -28.97 32.77
N ASN A 159 -1.21 -28.04 31.96
CA ASN A 159 -0.75 -26.70 32.35
C ASN A 159 -1.80 -25.61 32.10
N ILE A 160 -2.50 -25.71 30.97
CA ILE A 160 -3.51 -24.73 30.53
C ILE A 160 -4.79 -25.47 30.21
N LEU A 161 -5.89 -25.05 30.85
CA LEU A 161 -7.23 -25.51 30.56
C LEU A 161 -8.14 -24.32 30.26
N ASP A 162 -8.59 -24.24 29.04
CA ASP A 162 -9.58 -23.25 28.61
C ASP A 162 -10.91 -23.94 28.33
N VAL A 163 -11.91 -23.65 29.16
CA VAL A 163 -13.32 -24.06 29.01
C VAL A 163 -14.25 -22.86 28.99
N SER A 164 -13.74 -21.71 28.54
CA SER A 164 -14.51 -20.47 28.40
C SER A 164 -15.65 -20.61 27.40
N HIS A 165 -16.59 -19.67 27.43
CA HIS A 165 -17.74 -19.65 26.52
C HIS A 165 -18.44 -21.03 26.39
N ASN A 166 -18.83 -21.58 27.53
CA ASN A 166 -19.56 -22.86 27.63
C ASN A 166 -20.84 -22.71 28.47
N HIS A 167 -21.41 -23.80 28.91
CA HIS A 167 -22.63 -23.79 29.71
C HIS A 167 -22.41 -24.28 31.18
N LEU A 168 -21.21 -24.11 31.72
CA LEU A 168 -20.87 -24.54 33.07
C LEU A 168 -21.65 -23.72 34.10
N LYS A 169 -22.34 -24.40 35.01
CA LYS A 169 -23.11 -23.80 36.10
C LYS A 169 -22.31 -23.73 37.42
N SER A 170 -21.20 -24.42 37.53
CA SER A 170 -20.31 -24.47 38.69
C SER A 170 -18.85 -24.50 38.21
N ALA A 171 -17.93 -23.96 39.00
CA ALA A 171 -16.50 -24.09 38.79
C ALA A 171 -15.94 -25.48 39.08
N LYS A 172 -16.76 -26.41 39.53
CA LYS A 172 -16.39 -27.79 39.84
C LYS A 172 -16.19 -28.59 38.56
N LEU A 173 -14.94 -28.92 38.25
CA LEU A 173 -14.57 -29.64 37.03
C LEU A 173 -14.60 -31.18 37.19
N GLY A 174 -15.37 -31.70 38.16
CA GLY A 174 -15.49 -33.13 38.48
C GLY A 174 -15.45 -33.39 39.97
N SER A 175 -15.51 -34.65 40.39
CA SER A 175 -15.68 -35.02 41.79
C SER A 175 -14.36 -35.29 42.54
N GLN A 176 -13.26 -35.64 41.88
CA GLN A 176 -11.99 -36.02 42.51
C GLN A 176 -10.76 -35.64 41.64
N GLN A 177 -10.72 -34.46 41.13
CA GLN A 177 -9.64 -34.09 40.22
C GLN A 177 -8.56 -33.30 40.94
N GLN A 178 -7.32 -33.69 40.75
CA GLN A 178 -6.13 -32.99 41.23
C GLN A 178 -5.25 -32.69 40.02
N LEU A 179 -5.37 -31.48 39.51
CA LEU A 179 -4.57 -30.96 38.38
C LEU A 179 -3.36 -30.23 38.93
N GLU A 180 -2.41 -30.93 39.51
CA GLU A 180 -1.27 -30.35 40.26
C GLU A 180 -0.40 -29.42 39.43
N ASN A 181 -0.28 -29.70 38.13
CA ASN A 181 0.52 -28.93 37.21
C ASN A 181 -0.23 -27.76 36.54
N LEU A 182 -1.52 -27.58 36.89
CA LEU A 182 -2.30 -26.53 36.25
C LEU A 182 -1.82 -25.12 36.66
N HIS A 183 -1.47 -24.31 35.70
CA HIS A 183 -1.03 -22.95 35.87
C HIS A 183 -2.06 -21.92 35.43
N GLU A 184 -2.86 -22.25 34.43
CA GLU A 184 -3.91 -21.39 33.90
C GLU A 184 -5.24 -22.16 33.75
N LEU A 185 -6.30 -21.59 34.34
CA LEU A 185 -7.66 -22.07 34.23
C LEU A 185 -8.56 -20.92 33.76
N VAL A 186 -9.16 -21.10 32.58
CA VAL A 186 -10.09 -20.13 32.00
C VAL A 186 -11.50 -20.68 32.02
N LEU A 187 -12.34 -20.08 32.86
CA LEU A 187 -13.75 -20.37 33.06
C LEU A 187 -14.67 -19.22 32.62
N SER A 188 -14.13 -18.24 31.94
CA SER A 188 -14.87 -17.03 31.55
C SER A 188 -16.04 -17.35 30.61
N GLU A 189 -17.07 -16.49 30.64
CA GLU A 189 -18.28 -16.60 29.81
C GLU A 189 -18.99 -17.95 29.94
N ASN A 190 -19.23 -18.33 31.19
CA ASN A 190 -20.03 -19.50 31.55
C ASN A 190 -21.31 -19.06 32.32
N LYS A 191 -21.98 -19.97 32.97
CA LYS A 191 -23.21 -19.75 33.76
C LYS A 191 -23.00 -19.97 35.26
N ILE A 192 -21.80 -19.68 35.75
CA ILE A 192 -21.45 -19.88 37.16
C ILE A 192 -22.08 -18.77 38.00
N THR A 193 -22.94 -19.12 38.93
CA THR A 193 -23.67 -18.17 39.77
C THR A 193 -23.08 -17.99 41.16
N GLU A 194 -22.36 -18.97 41.66
CA GLU A 194 -21.74 -18.97 43.00
C GLU A 194 -20.41 -19.73 42.98
N LEU A 195 -19.51 -19.36 43.90
CA LEU A 195 -18.26 -20.07 44.14
C LEU A 195 -18.28 -20.65 45.56
N LYS A 196 -18.24 -21.98 45.65
CA LYS A 196 -18.14 -22.72 46.91
C LYS A 196 -16.74 -23.29 47.09
N LYS A 197 -16.37 -23.60 48.33
CA LYS A 197 -15.09 -24.23 48.66
C LYS A 197 -14.90 -25.54 47.92
N GLU A 198 -15.93 -26.37 47.89
CA GLU A 198 -15.95 -27.68 47.24
C GLU A 198 -15.78 -27.61 45.71
N ASP A 199 -16.10 -26.49 45.12
CA ASP A 199 -15.97 -26.27 43.66
C ASP A 199 -14.51 -26.11 43.24
N LEU A 200 -13.64 -25.60 44.12
CA LEU A 200 -12.23 -25.28 43.84
C LEU A 200 -11.25 -26.18 44.64
N GLU A 201 -11.73 -27.12 45.43
CA GLU A 201 -10.88 -27.99 46.27
C GLU A 201 -9.90 -28.83 45.43
N PHE A 202 -10.22 -29.13 44.19
CA PHE A 202 -9.34 -29.85 43.27
C PHE A 202 -8.08 -29.06 42.90
N LEU A 203 -8.02 -27.73 43.18
CA LEU A 203 -6.89 -26.87 42.98
C LEU A 203 -6.03 -26.70 44.25
N SER A 204 -6.28 -27.45 45.31
CA SER A 204 -5.59 -27.26 46.61
C SER A 204 -4.08 -27.44 46.55
N ASN A 205 -3.58 -28.28 45.65
CA ASN A 205 -2.15 -28.53 45.45
C ASN A 205 -1.55 -27.78 44.27
N THR A 206 -2.30 -26.91 43.59
CA THR A 206 -1.82 -26.20 42.41
C THR A 206 -1.06 -24.91 42.74
N SER A 207 -0.25 -24.44 41.78
CA SER A 207 0.35 -23.09 41.74
C SER A 207 -0.22 -22.32 40.56
N LEU A 208 -1.47 -21.88 40.71
CA LEU A 208 -2.24 -21.28 39.63
C LEU A 208 -1.79 -19.86 39.36
N LYS A 209 -1.20 -19.62 38.20
CA LYS A 209 -0.76 -18.28 37.73
C LYS A 209 -1.93 -17.41 37.31
N ARG A 210 -2.99 -18.04 36.76
CA ARG A 210 -4.20 -17.36 36.34
C ARG A 210 -5.45 -18.20 36.51
N LEU A 211 -6.42 -17.62 37.23
CA LEU A 211 -7.80 -18.08 37.26
C LEU A 211 -8.68 -16.99 36.64
N ASP A 212 -9.33 -17.31 35.54
CA ASP A 212 -10.25 -16.40 34.88
C ASP A 212 -11.69 -16.86 35.00
N LEU A 213 -12.48 -16.08 35.71
CA LEU A 213 -13.91 -16.30 35.95
C LEU A 213 -14.78 -15.19 35.32
N SER A 214 -14.20 -14.36 34.43
CA SER A 214 -14.85 -13.19 33.85
C SER A 214 -16.17 -13.52 33.15
N SER A 215 -17.07 -12.56 33.11
CA SER A 215 -18.37 -12.68 32.39
C SER A 215 -19.22 -13.89 32.83
N ASN A 216 -19.14 -14.23 34.11
CA ASN A 216 -20.06 -15.18 34.71
C ASN A 216 -21.15 -14.42 35.51
N PRO A 217 -22.38 -14.91 35.65
CA PRO A 217 -23.42 -14.29 36.47
C PRO A 217 -23.19 -14.55 37.97
N LEU A 218 -21.96 -14.34 38.44
CA LEU A 218 -21.51 -14.66 39.78
C LEU A 218 -22.15 -13.71 40.79
N SER A 219 -23.05 -14.25 41.59
CA SER A 219 -23.79 -13.50 42.62
C SER A 219 -23.24 -13.69 44.03
N GLU A 220 -22.55 -14.78 44.29
CA GLU A 220 -22.06 -15.11 45.63
C GLU A 220 -20.67 -15.74 45.61
N ILE A 221 -19.82 -15.29 46.51
CA ILE A 221 -18.48 -15.85 46.80
C ILE A 221 -18.50 -16.31 48.26
N HIS A 222 -18.50 -17.63 48.47
CA HIS A 222 -18.52 -18.20 49.81
C HIS A 222 -17.17 -18.10 50.51
N THR A 223 -17.18 -17.98 51.82
CA THR A 223 -15.98 -17.86 52.66
C THR A 223 -15.08 -19.07 52.51
N GLY A 224 -13.77 -18.78 52.27
CA GLY A 224 -12.73 -19.81 52.13
C GLY A 224 -12.62 -20.46 50.76
N CYS A 225 -13.44 -20.09 49.78
CA CYS A 225 -13.41 -20.71 48.45
C CYS A 225 -12.11 -20.40 47.64
N LEU A 226 -11.56 -19.21 47.76
CA LEU A 226 -10.30 -18.85 47.08
C LEU A 226 -9.07 -19.28 47.89
N ARG A 227 -9.19 -19.38 49.23
CA ARG A 227 -8.12 -19.84 50.13
C ARG A 227 -7.82 -21.32 50.01
N VAL A 228 -8.72 -22.11 49.47
CA VAL A 228 -8.50 -23.55 49.27
C VAL A 228 -7.51 -23.81 48.12
N ILE A 229 -7.34 -22.87 47.18
CA ILE A 229 -6.36 -22.99 46.13
C ILE A 229 -4.97 -22.92 46.72
N GLY A 230 -4.06 -23.83 46.37
CA GLY A 230 -2.73 -23.92 46.97
C GLY A 230 -1.91 -22.65 46.85
N ASN A 231 -1.65 -22.18 45.64
CA ASN A 231 -1.04 -20.88 45.39
C ASN A 231 -1.79 -20.19 44.23
N LEU A 232 -2.52 -19.14 44.55
CA LEU A 232 -3.20 -18.33 43.55
C LEU A 232 -2.41 -17.02 43.34
N TYR A 233 -1.85 -16.84 42.13
CA TYR A 233 -1.08 -15.65 41.78
C TYR A 233 -1.89 -14.61 40.97
N GLY A 234 -2.80 -15.04 40.12
CA GLY A 234 -3.61 -14.17 39.27
C GLY A 234 -5.10 -14.55 39.30
N LEU A 235 -5.93 -13.51 39.49
CA LEU A 235 -7.39 -13.67 39.49
C LEU A 235 -8.00 -12.62 38.58
N VAL A 236 -8.85 -13.08 37.65
CA VAL A 236 -9.57 -12.23 36.70
C VAL A 236 -11.07 -12.44 36.89
N LEU A 237 -11.76 -11.34 37.26
CA LEU A 237 -13.21 -11.29 37.54
C LEU A 237 -13.88 -10.16 36.76
N ASN A 238 -13.49 -9.98 35.50
CA ASN A 238 -14.00 -8.88 34.67
C ASN A 238 -15.47 -9.12 34.28
N ASN A 239 -16.22 -8.05 34.12
CA ASN A 239 -17.62 -8.09 33.68
C ASN A 239 -18.51 -8.96 34.59
N ILE A 240 -18.38 -8.74 35.91
CA ILE A 240 -19.18 -9.39 36.96
C ILE A 240 -19.74 -8.29 37.88
N ASP A 241 -21.03 -8.38 38.28
CA ASP A 241 -21.64 -7.34 39.15
C ASP A 241 -21.24 -7.51 40.62
N LEU A 242 -20.00 -7.10 40.96
CA LEU A 242 -19.52 -7.21 42.33
C LEU A 242 -19.95 -6.05 43.22
N ARG A 243 -19.91 -4.83 42.72
CA ARG A 243 -20.12 -3.57 43.48
C ARG A 243 -19.20 -3.47 44.70
N GLU A 244 -19.41 -2.48 45.55
CA GLU A 244 -18.50 -2.19 46.68
C GLU A 244 -18.44 -3.35 47.70
N ASN A 245 -19.59 -3.78 48.19
CA ASN A 245 -19.69 -4.76 49.30
C ASN A 245 -19.10 -6.14 48.92
N ARG A 246 -19.34 -6.58 47.68
CA ARG A 246 -18.79 -7.86 47.23
C ARG A 246 -17.31 -7.77 46.90
N THR A 247 -16.85 -6.60 46.44
CA THR A 247 -15.43 -6.32 46.22
C THR A 247 -14.67 -6.35 47.54
N GLU A 248 -15.19 -5.76 48.60
CA GLU A 248 -14.59 -5.79 49.94
C GLU A 248 -14.55 -7.22 50.50
N LYS A 249 -15.65 -8.01 50.36
CA LYS A 249 -15.69 -9.40 50.72
C LYS A 249 -14.66 -10.21 49.92
N LEU A 250 -14.58 -10.03 48.63
CA LEU A 250 -13.56 -10.65 47.76
C LEU A 250 -12.12 -10.35 48.25
N CYS A 251 -11.80 -9.11 48.52
CA CYS A 251 -10.49 -8.69 49.03
C CYS A 251 -10.17 -9.36 50.37
N SER A 252 -11.17 -9.52 51.24
CA SER A 252 -11.00 -10.24 52.49
C SER A 252 -10.79 -11.77 52.29
N GLU A 253 -11.40 -12.37 51.27
CA GLU A 253 -11.17 -13.75 50.87
C GLU A 253 -9.76 -13.99 50.31
N LEU A 254 -9.16 -12.98 49.64
CA LEU A 254 -7.79 -13.02 49.15
C LEU A 254 -6.74 -12.75 50.22
N SER A 255 -7.15 -12.42 51.46
CA SER A 255 -6.21 -12.13 52.54
C SER A 255 -5.33 -13.39 52.86
N ASN A 256 -4.01 -13.11 52.98
CA ASN A 256 -2.97 -14.13 53.15
C ASN A 256 -2.79 -15.12 51.97
N THR A 257 -3.36 -14.84 50.80
CA THR A 257 -3.02 -15.56 49.59
C THR A 257 -1.76 -14.98 48.93
N LYS A 258 -1.22 -15.67 47.93
CA LYS A 258 -0.05 -15.21 47.14
C LYS A 258 -0.44 -14.37 45.95
N ILE A 259 -1.62 -13.76 45.98
CA ILE A 259 -2.12 -12.96 44.83
C ILE A 259 -1.15 -11.84 44.46
N GLN A 260 -0.83 -11.73 43.17
CA GLN A 260 0.02 -10.69 42.60
C GLN A 260 -0.78 -9.88 41.58
N ASN A 261 -1.65 -10.51 40.80
CA ASN A 261 -2.41 -9.86 39.73
C ASN A 261 -3.90 -9.99 40.00
N LEU A 262 -4.61 -8.88 40.15
CA LEU A 262 -6.05 -8.83 40.36
C LEU A 262 -6.71 -7.96 39.28
N SER A 263 -7.59 -8.53 38.47
CA SER A 263 -8.36 -7.78 37.49
C SER A 263 -9.84 -7.77 37.85
N LEU A 264 -10.34 -6.56 38.08
CA LEU A 264 -11.72 -6.22 38.44
C LEU A 264 -12.29 -5.17 37.45
N SER A 265 -12.07 -5.41 36.18
CA SER A 265 -12.60 -4.52 35.11
C SER A 265 -14.08 -4.75 34.92
N GLN A 266 -14.84 -3.67 34.83
CA GLN A 266 -16.30 -3.71 34.58
C GLN A 266 -17.07 -4.52 35.63
N VAL A 267 -16.77 -4.26 36.92
CA VAL A 267 -17.45 -4.94 38.05
C VAL A 267 -18.49 -4.04 38.76
N ASN A 268 -18.89 -2.94 38.10
CA ASN A 268 -19.84 -1.95 38.61
C ASN A 268 -19.42 -1.28 39.93
N LEU A 269 -18.12 -1.05 40.09
CA LEU A 269 -17.59 -0.32 41.22
C LEU A 269 -17.78 1.19 41.02
N LEU A 270 -18.49 1.84 41.93
CA LEU A 270 -18.82 3.28 41.86
C LEU A 270 -17.85 4.15 42.68
N ARG A 271 -17.33 3.61 43.77
CA ARG A 271 -16.42 4.30 44.69
C ARG A 271 -15.46 3.34 45.34
N ILE A 272 -14.34 3.87 45.77
CA ILE A 272 -13.33 3.15 46.58
C ILE A 272 -13.27 3.83 47.95
N ASP A 273 -13.62 3.08 48.98
CA ASP A 273 -13.55 3.49 50.37
C ASP A 273 -12.23 2.99 51.02
N ASN A 274 -11.89 3.51 52.20
CA ASN A 274 -10.67 3.10 52.91
C ASN A 274 -10.62 1.62 53.29
N SER A 275 -11.81 0.96 53.46
CA SER A 275 -11.89 -0.48 53.79
C SER A 275 -11.86 -1.39 52.57
N THR A 276 -12.09 -0.85 51.34
CA THR A 276 -12.28 -1.67 50.12
C THR A 276 -11.16 -2.69 49.92
N PHE A 277 -9.91 -2.28 50.07
CA PHE A 277 -8.75 -3.14 49.86
C PHE A 277 -8.05 -3.61 51.15
N TYR A 278 -8.64 -3.38 52.33
CA TYR A 278 -8.04 -3.77 53.61
C TYR A 278 -7.62 -5.25 53.63
N GLY A 279 -8.40 -6.11 53.06
CA GLY A 279 -8.10 -7.56 52.99
C GLY A 279 -6.82 -7.90 52.21
N LEU A 280 -6.30 -6.97 51.39
CA LEU A 280 -5.11 -7.19 50.57
C LEU A 280 -3.82 -6.71 51.21
N GLU A 281 -3.85 -6.09 52.43
CA GLU A 281 -2.70 -5.56 53.17
C GLU A 281 -1.52 -6.55 53.24
N LYS A 282 -1.82 -7.84 53.52
CA LYS A 282 -0.80 -8.88 53.71
C LYS A 282 -0.51 -9.67 52.43
N THR A 283 -0.93 -9.18 51.31
CA THR A 283 -0.67 -9.81 50.00
C THR A 283 0.51 -9.15 49.29
N ASN A 284 1.04 -9.82 48.25
CA ASN A 284 2.07 -9.23 47.39
C ASN A 284 1.44 -8.71 46.07
N LEU A 285 0.25 -8.10 46.15
CA LEU A 285 -0.43 -7.58 44.99
C LEU A 285 0.44 -6.52 44.28
N SER A 286 0.83 -6.81 43.06
CA SER A 286 1.66 -5.93 42.21
C SER A 286 0.87 -5.28 41.07
N VAL A 287 -0.17 -5.94 40.56
CA VAL A 287 -0.98 -5.44 39.45
C VAL A 287 -2.46 -5.42 39.84
N LEU A 288 -3.08 -4.23 39.72
CA LEU A 288 -4.51 -4.04 39.97
C LEU A 288 -5.16 -3.36 38.77
N ASN A 289 -6.10 -4.06 38.15
CA ASN A 289 -6.90 -3.50 37.06
C ASN A 289 -8.31 -3.20 37.54
N LEU A 290 -8.68 -1.92 37.56
CA LEU A 290 -10.00 -1.39 37.90
C LEU A 290 -10.63 -0.65 36.71
N SER A 291 -10.21 -0.97 35.51
CA SER A 291 -10.67 -0.30 34.29
C SER A 291 -12.15 -0.55 34.01
N LYS A 292 -12.74 0.32 33.19
CA LYS A 292 -14.13 0.19 32.72
C LYS A 292 -15.16 0.04 33.83
N ASN A 293 -14.89 0.61 35.01
CA ASN A 293 -15.87 0.71 36.08
C ASN A 293 -16.62 2.04 35.98
N SER A 294 -17.46 2.34 36.91
CA SER A 294 -18.12 3.62 37.01
C SER A 294 -17.60 4.43 38.22
N LEU A 295 -16.32 4.24 38.53
CA LEU A 295 -15.66 4.91 39.65
C LEU A 295 -15.79 6.42 39.50
N SER A 296 -16.46 7.05 40.45
CA SER A 296 -16.63 8.50 40.51
C SER A 296 -15.85 9.15 41.68
N VAL A 297 -15.60 8.38 42.73
CA VAL A 297 -14.95 8.86 43.96
C VAL A 297 -13.91 7.87 44.42
N ILE A 298 -12.70 8.40 44.67
CA ILE A 298 -11.61 7.70 45.36
C ILE A 298 -11.39 8.46 46.65
N LYS A 299 -11.71 7.85 47.81
CA LYS A 299 -11.52 8.50 49.12
C LYS A 299 -10.06 8.56 49.49
N ASN A 300 -9.71 9.52 50.30
CA ASN A 300 -8.36 9.64 50.85
C ASN A 300 -7.96 8.37 51.59
N GLY A 301 -6.74 7.85 51.33
CA GLY A 301 -6.24 6.63 51.94
C GLY A 301 -6.84 5.33 51.43
N SER A 302 -7.63 5.33 50.32
CA SER A 302 -8.21 4.10 49.76
C SER A 302 -7.19 3.05 49.33
N PHE A 303 -5.97 3.47 49.03
CA PHE A 303 -4.91 2.57 48.53
C PHE A 303 -3.78 2.31 49.54
N ILE A 304 -3.90 2.74 50.80
CA ILE A 304 -2.84 2.56 51.80
C ILE A 304 -2.47 1.10 52.04
N TRP A 305 -3.39 0.20 51.81
CA TRP A 305 -3.25 -1.25 52.00
C TRP A 305 -2.50 -1.94 50.83
N LEU A 306 -2.23 -1.21 49.72
CA LEU A 306 -1.61 -1.74 48.49
C LEU A 306 -0.13 -1.30 48.37
N ALA A 307 0.63 -1.40 49.45
CA ALA A 307 2.02 -0.90 49.55
C ALA A 307 3.00 -1.57 48.54
N ASN A 308 2.64 -2.72 47.96
CA ASN A 308 3.47 -3.42 46.97
C ASN A 308 3.00 -3.23 45.54
N LEU A 309 1.95 -2.43 45.30
CA LEU A 309 1.40 -2.24 43.95
C LEU A 309 2.40 -1.54 43.03
N GLU A 310 2.67 -2.12 41.88
CA GLU A 310 3.49 -1.59 40.82
C GLU A 310 2.72 -1.07 39.63
N GLU A 311 1.56 -1.67 39.34
CA GLU A 311 0.71 -1.32 38.20
C GLU A 311 -0.73 -1.08 38.65
N LEU A 312 -1.27 0.10 38.30
CA LEU A 312 -2.68 0.45 38.54
C LEU A 312 -3.33 0.96 37.26
N SER A 313 -4.39 0.27 36.81
CA SER A 313 -5.25 0.75 35.73
C SER A 313 -6.59 1.22 36.26
N LEU A 314 -6.89 2.49 35.98
CA LEU A 314 -8.15 3.17 36.29
C LEU A 314 -8.85 3.70 35.02
N GLU A 315 -8.42 3.20 33.87
CA GLU A 315 -8.94 3.69 32.57
C GLU A 315 -10.45 3.45 32.40
N TYR A 316 -11.09 4.30 31.59
CA TYR A 316 -12.52 4.22 31.30
C TYR A 316 -13.40 4.22 32.56
N ASN A 317 -13.14 5.17 33.46
CA ASN A 317 -13.92 5.42 34.67
C ASN A 317 -14.64 6.78 34.61
N LYS A 318 -15.17 7.23 35.73
CA LYS A 318 -15.87 8.53 35.87
C LYS A 318 -15.28 9.37 37.03
N ILE A 319 -13.96 9.32 37.21
CA ILE A 319 -13.26 9.99 38.30
C ILE A 319 -13.19 11.48 37.97
N SER A 320 -14.24 12.23 38.29
CA SER A 320 -14.35 13.64 37.93
C SER A 320 -13.37 14.54 38.65
N HIS A 321 -12.93 14.16 39.84
CA HIS A 321 -11.97 14.91 40.65
C HIS A 321 -10.93 13.98 41.25
N LEU A 322 -9.66 14.26 41.01
CA LEU A 322 -8.53 13.59 41.65
C LEU A 322 -7.97 14.52 42.72
N TYR A 323 -8.23 14.19 43.98
CA TYR A 323 -7.77 14.97 45.13
C TYR A 323 -6.28 14.70 45.44
N SER A 324 -5.62 15.66 46.10
CA SER A 324 -4.20 15.56 46.44
C SER A 324 -3.79 14.30 47.20
N HIS A 325 -4.72 13.65 47.91
CA HIS A 325 -4.46 12.45 48.71
C HIS A 325 -5.18 11.20 48.17
N SER A 326 -5.81 11.27 46.99
CA SER A 326 -6.53 10.12 46.40
C SER A 326 -5.63 8.91 46.14
N LEU A 327 -4.39 9.14 45.75
CA LEU A 327 -3.40 8.12 45.40
C LEU A 327 -2.39 7.84 46.54
N TYR A 328 -2.67 8.34 47.73
CA TYR A 328 -1.78 8.12 48.88
C TYR A 328 -1.64 6.64 49.24
N GLY A 329 -0.41 6.20 49.45
CA GLY A 329 -0.09 4.78 49.71
C GLY A 329 0.57 4.05 48.54
N LEU A 330 0.50 4.60 47.32
CA LEU A 330 0.98 3.96 46.11
C LEU A 330 2.44 4.27 45.74
N SER A 331 3.33 4.27 46.74
CA SER A 331 4.74 4.72 46.57
C SER A 331 5.59 3.84 45.65
N LYS A 332 5.17 2.58 45.38
CA LYS A 332 5.88 1.65 44.48
C LYS A 332 5.28 1.58 43.10
N VAL A 333 4.19 2.29 42.81
CA VAL A 333 3.56 2.26 41.48
C VAL A 333 4.49 2.85 40.45
N LYS A 334 4.77 2.06 39.41
CA LYS A 334 5.57 2.39 38.24
C LYS A 334 4.71 2.72 37.03
N TYR A 335 3.55 2.11 36.95
CA TYR A 335 2.62 2.24 35.84
C TYR A 335 1.24 2.67 36.33
N LEU A 336 0.80 3.88 35.92
CA LEU A 336 -0.54 4.40 36.22
C LEU A 336 -1.26 4.74 34.92
N ASN A 337 -2.42 4.13 34.70
CA ASN A 337 -3.27 4.40 33.55
C ASN A 337 -4.59 5.05 33.99
N LEU A 338 -4.77 6.31 33.65
CA LEU A 338 -5.97 7.12 33.86
C LEU A 338 -6.68 7.49 32.55
N LYS A 339 -6.43 6.76 31.46
CA LYS A 339 -7.00 7.02 30.16
C LYS A 339 -8.53 7.03 30.20
N ASN A 340 -9.16 8.05 29.61
CA ASN A 340 -10.62 8.18 29.57
C ASN A 340 -11.29 8.02 30.94
N ALA A 341 -10.66 8.52 32.01
CA ALA A 341 -11.23 8.49 33.35
C ALA A 341 -12.23 9.60 33.61
N LEU A 342 -12.51 10.46 32.60
CA LEU A 342 -13.36 11.65 32.65
C LEU A 342 -12.97 12.65 33.75
N THR A 343 -11.68 12.73 34.04
CA THR A 343 -11.14 13.62 35.09
C THR A 343 -11.27 15.07 34.62
N LYS A 344 -11.93 15.88 35.42
CA LYS A 344 -12.19 17.30 35.17
C LYS A 344 -11.34 18.20 36.06
N ILE A 345 -11.00 17.75 37.24
CA ILE A 345 -10.23 18.51 38.21
C ILE A 345 -9.13 17.59 38.76
N ILE A 346 -7.92 18.09 38.75
CA ILE A 346 -6.78 17.43 39.38
C ILE A 346 -6.16 18.44 40.31
N ASP A 347 -6.13 18.14 41.60
CA ASP A 347 -5.50 19.02 42.57
C ASP A 347 -3.97 19.01 42.40
N ASP A 348 -3.34 20.11 42.76
CA ASP A 348 -1.89 20.15 42.88
C ASP A 348 -1.40 19.07 43.84
N PHE A 349 -0.23 18.51 43.55
CA PHE A 349 0.38 17.42 44.32
C PHE A 349 -0.39 16.10 44.33
N SER A 350 -1.41 15.91 43.49
CA SER A 350 -2.15 14.65 43.43
C SER A 350 -1.29 13.43 43.12
N PHE A 351 -0.18 13.62 42.44
CA PHE A 351 0.78 12.56 42.09
C PHE A 351 2.00 12.50 43.02
N TYR A 352 2.11 13.38 44.05
CA TYR A 352 3.29 13.54 44.87
C TYR A 352 3.74 12.24 45.58
N SER A 353 2.80 11.36 45.93
CA SER A 353 3.10 10.08 46.57
C SER A 353 3.67 9.00 45.61
N LEU A 354 3.60 9.22 44.30
CA LEU A 354 4.01 8.25 43.30
C LEU A 354 5.49 8.37 42.91
N THR A 355 6.38 8.33 43.89
CA THR A 355 7.82 8.60 43.73
C THR A 355 8.56 7.63 42.79
N GLN A 356 7.99 6.45 42.51
CA GLN A 356 8.55 5.44 41.58
C GLN A 356 7.87 5.41 40.23
N LEU A 357 6.95 6.36 39.95
CA LEU A 357 6.16 6.34 38.70
C LEU A 357 7.06 6.54 37.48
N GLU A 358 7.02 5.59 36.56
CA GLU A 358 7.74 5.64 35.31
C GLU A 358 6.82 5.94 34.12
N TYR A 359 5.56 5.49 34.17
CA TYR A 359 4.58 5.59 33.10
C TYR A 359 3.28 6.20 33.61
N LEU A 360 2.86 7.31 33.02
CA LEU A 360 1.58 7.98 33.27
C LEU A 360 0.82 8.20 31.97
N ASN A 361 -0.35 7.57 31.86
CA ASN A 361 -1.27 7.83 30.77
C ASN A 361 -2.53 8.53 31.29
N MET A 362 -2.80 9.71 30.74
CA MET A 362 -3.96 10.54 31.07
C MET A 362 -4.80 10.88 29.82
N ASP A 363 -4.64 10.16 28.72
CA ASP A 363 -5.35 10.40 27.46
C ASP A 363 -6.86 10.52 27.66
N GLY A 364 -7.48 11.42 26.91
CA GLY A 364 -8.92 11.52 26.83
C GLY A 364 -9.61 12.07 28.09
N ASN A 365 -8.89 12.83 28.91
CA ASN A 365 -9.45 13.53 30.06
C ASN A 365 -9.79 15.00 29.71
N THR A 366 -10.41 15.74 30.63
CA THR A 366 -10.96 17.08 30.36
C THR A 366 -10.60 18.12 31.43
N PHE A 367 -9.44 17.98 32.08
CA PHE A 367 -8.99 18.95 33.10
C PHE A 367 -8.52 20.26 32.45
N PRO A 368 -8.79 21.45 33.07
CA PRO A 368 -8.68 22.72 32.38
C PRO A 368 -7.23 23.16 32.14
N GLU A 369 -6.29 22.92 33.06
CA GLU A 369 -4.94 23.42 32.94
C GLU A 369 -3.89 22.48 33.54
N ILE A 370 -2.65 22.62 33.10
CA ILE A 370 -1.47 22.03 33.71
C ILE A 370 -0.83 23.07 34.58
N THR A 371 -1.03 22.97 35.90
CA THR A 371 -0.44 23.88 36.89
C THR A 371 1.06 23.62 37.07
N ALA A 372 1.79 24.59 37.63
CA ALA A 372 3.19 24.46 37.94
C ALA A 372 3.51 23.37 38.99
N HIS A 373 2.50 22.81 39.68
CA HIS A 373 2.66 21.82 40.73
C HIS A 373 2.00 20.47 40.45
N LEU A 374 1.35 20.33 39.28
CA LEU A 374 0.57 19.14 38.91
C LEU A 374 1.41 17.86 38.95
N PHE A 375 2.59 17.87 38.37
CA PHE A 375 3.46 16.70 38.27
C PHE A 375 4.62 16.70 39.28
N THR A 376 4.52 17.52 40.32
CA THR A 376 5.56 17.57 41.35
C THR A 376 5.74 16.22 42.06
N GLY A 377 6.97 15.75 42.20
CA GLY A 377 7.34 14.46 42.82
C GLY A 377 7.49 13.30 41.85
N LEU A 378 7.23 13.51 40.54
CA LEU A 378 7.36 12.48 39.49
C LEU A 378 8.80 12.45 38.91
N ASP A 379 9.82 12.38 39.78
CA ASP A 379 11.24 12.47 39.37
C ASP A 379 11.68 11.26 38.50
N ASN A 380 11.05 10.11 38.67
CA ASN A 380 11.34 8.88 37.89
C ASN A 380 10.49 8.72 36.62
N LEU A 381 9.64 9.70 36.31
CA LEU A 381 8.75 9.61 35.16
C LEU A 381 9.53 9.55 33.85
N LYS A 382 9.23 8.52 33.02
CA LYS A 382 9.84 8.28 31.69
C LYS A 382 8.87 8.51 30.55
N TYR A 383 7.61 8.24 30.78
CA TYR A 383 6.55 8.34 29.76
C TYR A 383 5.35 9.12 30.30
N LEU A 384 4.95 10.17 29.59
CA LEU A 384 3.75 10.96 29.87
C LEU A 384 2.91 11.07 28.59
N SER A 385 1.65 10.66 28.66
CA SER A 385 0.71 10.84 27.57
C SER A 385 -0.51 11.65 28.02
N LEU A 386 -0.80 12.71 27.28
CA LEU A 386 -1.92 13.62 27.47
C LEU A 386 -2.77 13.73 26.20
N CYS A 387 -2.72 12.71 25.34
CA CYS A 387 -3.35 12.70 24.03
C CYS A 387 -4.88 12.90 24.11
N ASN A 388 -5.39 13.79 23.28
CA ASN A 388 -6.82 14.08 23.19
C ASN A 388 -7.42 14.51 24.54
N CYS A 389 -6.66 15.27 25.32
CA CYS A 389 -7.17 15.92 26.50
C CYS A 389 -7.86 17.24 26.11
N ASP A 390 -9.09 17.43 26.60
CA ASP A 390 -9.79 18.72 26.41
C ASP A 390 -9.32 19.71 27.50
N THR A 391 -8.10 20.19 27.34
CA THR A 391 -7.44 21.14 28.25
C THR A 391 -7.34 22.50 27.60
N ASP A 392 -7.17 23.57 28.41
CA ASP A 392 -6.78 24.89 27.90
C ASP A 392 -5.30 24.96 27.47
N LEU A 393 -4.68 23.81 27.21
CA LEU A 393 -3.29 23.68 26.70
C LEU A 393 -3.18 24.18 25.24
N HIS A 394 -3.99 25.15 24.87
CA HIS A 394 -3.96 25.72 23.53
C HIS A 394 -2.63 26.36 23.18
N ARG A 395 -1.87 26.75 24.20
CA ARG A 395 -0.54 27.34 24.08
C ARG A 395 0.42 26.71 25.07
N VAL A 396 1.46 26.06 24.57
CA VAL A 396 2.50 25.51 25.43
C VAL A 396 3.52 26.60 25.79
N THR A 397 3.64 26.90 27.05
CA THR A 397 4.53 27.95 27.58
C THR A 397 5.75 27.35 28.32
N ASN A 398 6.73 28.17 28.64
CA ASN A 398 7.89 27.74 29.44
C ASN A 398 7.54 27.33 30.89
N LYS A 399 6.31 27.58 31.36
CA LYS A 399 5.82 27.19 32.70
C LYS A 399 5.07 25.85 32.67
N THR A 400 4.55 25.43 31.54
CA THR A 400 3.64 24.28 31.41
C THR A 400 4.22 23.00 32.01
N PHE A 401 5.47 22.71 31.76
CA PHE A 401 6.15 21.49 32.24
C PHE A 401 7.22 21.76 33.32
N SER A 402 7.19 22.93 33.98
CA SER A 402 8.19 23.29 35.00
C SER A 402 8.23 22.33 36.19
N SER A 403 7.09 21.69 36.56
CA SER A 403 7.02 20.66 37.61
C SER A 403 7.78 19.37 37.27
N LEU A 404 8.16 19.17 36.00
CA LEU A 404 8.92 18.01 35.54
C LEU A 404 10.42 18.31 35.37
N ALA A 405 10.91 19.43 35.88
CA ALA A 405 12.32 19.83 35.74
C ALA A 405 13.33 18.79 36.25
N ASN A 406 12.98 18.06 37.28
CA ASN A 406 13.83 17.01 37.89
C ASN A 406 13.51 15.61 37.35
N SER A 407 12.54 15.48 36.45
CA SER A 407 12.11 14.18 35.93
C SER A 407 13.09 13.62 34.91
N THR A 408 13.05 12.28 34.75
CA THR A 408 13.79 11.55 33.73
C THR A 408 12.94 11.33 32.49
N LEU A 409 12.01 12.24 32.17
CA LEU A 409 11.02 12.09 31.10
C LEU A 409 11.69 11.90 29.72
N GLN A 410 11.35 10.81 29.07
CA GLN A 410 11.89 10.44 27.75
C GLN A 410 10.85 10.55 26.63
N PHE A 411 9.58 10.35 26.94
CA PHE A 411 8.49 10.33 25.95
C PHE A 411 7.35 11.23 26.42
N LEU A 412 7.03 12.24 25.62
CA LEU A 412 5.92 13.15 25.85
C LEU A 412 4.97 13.13 24.65
N ASN A 413 3.73 12.71 24.88
CA ASN A 413 2.69 12.70 23.88
C ASN A 413 1.64 13.78 24.16
N LEU A 414 1.51 14.74 23.25
CA LEU A 414 0.56 15.86 23.26
C LEU A 414 -0.30 15.83 21.97
N THR A 415 -0.59 14.65 21.47
CA THR A 415 -1.31 14.48 20.22
C THR A 415 -2.78 14.89 20.40
N LYS A 416 -3.30 15.68 19.46
CA LYS A 416 -4.73 16.03 19.40
C LYS A 416 -5.24 16.84 20.61
N ASP A 417 -4.46 17.79 21.11
CA ASP A 417 -4.80 18.65 22.26
C ASP A 417 -5.18 20.08 21.85
N ARG A 418 -5.49 20.33 20.58
CA ARG A 418 -5.86 21.66 20.06
C ARG A 418 -4.79 22.72 20.27
N ILE A 419 -3.53 22.34 20.42
CA ILE A 419 -2.41 23.26 20.58
C ILE A 419 -2.29 24.09 19.30
N TYR A 420 -2.35 25.42 19.41
CA TYR A 420 -2.16 26.30 18.26
C TYR A 420 -0.81 27.03 18.26
N ALA A 421 -0.12 27.11 19.40
CA ALA A 421 1.19 27.76 19.49
C ALA A 421 2.10 27.12 20.54
N ILE A 422 3.41 27.18 20.28
CA ILE A 422 4.50 26.76 21.17
C ILE A 422 5.35 28.00 21.42
N GLU A 423 5.55 28.38 22.69
CA GLU A 423 6.40 29.50 23.04
C GLU A 423 7.91 29.13 23.06
N SER A 424 8.75 30.14 23.01
CA SER A 424 10.19 29.96 23.18
C SER A 424 10.50 29.31 24.51
N GLY A 425 11.31 28.24 24.52
CA GLY A 425 11.68 27.51 25.73
C GLY A 425 10.56 26.68 26.36
N ALA A 426 9.46 26.41 25.64
CA ALA A 426 8.31 25.68 26.16
C ALA A 426 8.67 24.30 26.77
N PHE A 427 9.70 23.66 26.26
CA PHE A 427 10.17 22.35 26.70
C PHE A 427 11.54 22.40 27.41
N SER A 428 12.03 23.58 27.78
CA SER A 428 13.40 23.76 28.33
C SER A 428 13.69 22.94 29.58
N TRP A 429 12.67 22.55 30.33
CA TRP A 429 12.78 21.73 31.53
C TRP A 429 12.96 20.24 31.24
N LEU A 430 12.75 19.80 30.01
CA LEU A 430 12.69 18.39 29.64
C LEU A 430 13.98 17.90 28.95
N GLY A 431 15.13 18.16 29.60
CA GLY A 431 16.47 17.87 29.05
C GLY A 431 16.74 16.38 28.73
N HIS A 432 15.99 15.46 29.32
CA HIS A 432 16.10 14.01 29.07
C HIS A 432 15.15 13.50 27.96
N LEU A 433 14.31 14.37 27.38
CA LEU A 433 13.30 13.98 26.42
C LEU A 433 13.94 13.42 25.14
N LYS A 434 13.46 12.26 24.73
CA LYS A 434 13.87 11.56 23.51
C LYS A 434 12.83 11.66 22.41
N SER A 435 11.55 11.66 22.76
CA SER A 435 10.46 11.70 21.80
C SER A 435 9.39 12.69 22.23
N LEU A 436 9.02 13.59 21.32
CA LEU A 436 7.99 14.60 21.48
C LEU A 436 6.95 14.46 20.36
N ASP A 437 5.71 14.14 20.73
CA ASP A 437 4.62 14.07 19.78
C ASP A 437 3.64 15.24 19.95
N LEU A 438 3.57 16.08 18.93
CA LEU A 438 2.69 17.24 18.76
C LEU A 438 1.78 17.08 17.54
N GLY A 439 1.61 15.86 17.06
CA GLY A 439 0.78 15.58 15.89
C GLY A 439 -0.70 15.84 16.11
N LEU A 440 -1.46 15.98 15.01
CA LEU A 440 -2.92 16.17 15.02
C LEU A 440 -3.37 17.37 15.88
N ASN A 441 -2.55 18.42 15.96
CA ASN A 441 -2.88 19.66 16.66
C ASN A 441 -3.29 20.78 15.68
N GLU A 442 -3.37 22.00 16.17
CA GLU A 442 -3.80 23.16 15.40
C GLU A 442 -2.69 24.20 15.24
N ILE A 443 -1.43 23.78 15.37
CA ILE A 443 -0.28 24.68 15.40
C ILE A 443 -0.21 25.48 14.10
N THR A 444 -0.17 26.83 14.30
CA THR A 444 -0.08 27.80 13.22
C THR A 444 0.93 28.85 13.60
N GLN A 445 2.21 28.62 13.22
CA GLN A 445 3.29 29.54 13.58
C GLN A 445 4.51 29.42 12.66
N VAL A 446 5.39 30.40 12.75
CA VAL A 446 6.76 30.34 12.22
C VAL A 446 7.63 29.67 13.28
N LEU A 447 8.30 28.57 12.94
CA LEU A 447 9.25 27.90 13.83
C LEU A 447 10.60 28.63 13.75
N THR A 448 11.03 29.17 14.88
CA THR A 448 12.28 29.91 15.01
C THR A 448 13.42 29.06 15.60
N GLY A 449 13.10 27.85 16.04
CA GLY A 449 14.01 26.92 16.75
C GLY A 449 13.97 27.08 18.26
N HIS A 450 13.73 28.28 18.78
CA HIS A 450 13.68 28.53 20.23
C HIS A 450 12.58 27.74 20.95
N GLU A 451 11.55 27.28 20.22
CA GLU A 451 10.50 26.41 20.73
C GLU A 451 11.06 25.10 21.31
N PHE A 452 12.13 24.60 20.70
CA PHE A 452 12.79 23.35 21.08
C PHE A 452 14.05 23.54 21.94
N GLN A 453 14.30 24.76 22.40
CA GLN A 453 15.46 25.05 23.24
C GLN A 453 15.44 24.21 24.53
N GLY A 454 16.57 23.58 24.87
CA GLY A 454 16.72 22.73 26.07
C GLY A 454 16.48 21.22 25.79
N LEU A 455 15.98 20.83 24.62
CA LEU A 455 15.77 19.43 24.24
C LEU A 455 17.08 18.78 23.76
N ASN A 456 18.09 18.70 24.63
CA ASN A 456 19.44 18.29 24.24
C ASN A 456 19.58 16.82 23.80
N ASN A 457 18.63 15.95 24.21
CA ASN A 457 18.67 14.51 23.95
C ASN A 457 17.55 14.04 23.02
N ILE A 458 16.83 14.96 22.38
CA ILE A 458 15.69 14.65 21.55
C ILE A 458 16.12 13.84 20.32
N GLN A 459 15.40 12.75 20.05
CA GLN A 459 15.62 11.88 18.90
C GLN A 459 14.47 11.96 17.91
N ASP A 460 13.23 12.05 18.39
CA ASP A 460 12.04 12.02 17.57
C ASP A 460 11.15 13.24 17.83
N ILE A 461 10.79 13.97 16.77
CA ILE A 461 9.77 15.02 16.81
C ILE A 461 8.69 14.72 15.78
N TYR A 462 7.44 14.67 16.26
CA TYR A 462 6.25 14.47 15.43
C TYR A 462 5.42 15.75 15.45
N LEU A 463 5.30 16.40 14.29
CA LEU A 463 4.51 17.62 14.07
C LEU A 463 3.43 17.43 13.01
N SER A 464 3.23 16.19 12.55
CA SER A 464 2.33 15.89 11.45
C SER A 464 0.87 16.26 11.73
N TYR A 465 0.13 16.63 10.68
CA TYR A 465 -1.29 17.01 10.76
C TYR A 465 -1.54 18.23 11.66
N ASN A 466 -0.72 19.26 11.50
CA ASN A 466 -0.97 20.59 12.04
C ASN A 466 -1.51 21.55 10.96
N LYS A 467 -1.98 22.73 11.34
CA LYS A 467 -2.64 23.65 10.40
C LYS A 467 -1.66 24.28 9.43
N GLN A 468 -0.64 24.95 9.97
CA GLN A 468 0.37 25.63 9.14
C GLN A 468 1.65 25.87 9.91
N LEU A 469 2.73 25.24 9.48
CA LEU A 469 4.07 25.49 9.99
C LEU A 469 4.91 26.16 8.92
N THR A 470 5.47 27.32 9.23
CA THR A 470 6.45 27.96 8.38
C THR A 470 7.84 27.73 8.97
N LEU A 471 8.72 27.09 8.21
CA LEU A 471 10.09 26.86 8.65
C LEU A 471 10.97 28.07 8.33
N THR A 472 11.99 28.28 9.17
CA THR A 472 13.11 29.19 8.94
C THR A 472 14.40 28.41 8.88
N SER A 473 15.51 29.00 8.50
CA SER A 473 16.84 28.36 8.53
C SER A 473 17.24 27.85 9.91
N ASP A 474 16.70 28.46 10.96
CA ASP A 474 17.06 28.18 12.34
C ASP A 474 16.08 27.22 13.07
N SER A 475 15.01 26.77 12.39
CA SER A 475 13.90 25.99 13.00
C SER A 475 14.34 24.78 13.82
N PHE A 476 15.47 24.16 13.52
CA PHE A 476 15.95 22.97 14.21
C PHE A 476 17.37 23.12 14.78
N THR A 477 17.87 24.32 14.91
CA THR A 477 19.24 24.60 15.41
C THR A 477 19.50 24.04 16.79
N PHE A 478 18.49 24.02 17.68
CA PHE A 478 18.61 23.55 19.05
C PHE A 478 18.43 22.03 19.24
N VAL A 479 18.19 21.27 18.15
CA VAL A 479 17.92 19.82 18.23
C VAL A 479 18.83 18.99 17.29
N PRO A 480 20.16 19.14 17.34
CA PRO A 480 21.07 18.46 16.41
C PRO A 480 21.14 16.94 16.61
N SER A 481 20.64 16.42 17.76
CA SER A 481 20.56 14.99 18.06
C SER A 481 19.38 14.28 17.40
N LEU A 482 18.54 15.02 16.65
CA LEU A 482 17.31 14.50 16.07
C LEU A 482 17.61 13.41 15.04
N ARG A 483 16.86 12.30 15.15
CA ARG A 483 16.92 11.16 14.25
C ARG A 483 15.68 11.02 13.39
N LYS A 484 14.53 11.44 13.91
CA LYS A 484 13.26 11.32 13.23
C LYS A 484 12.47 12.62 13.28
N LEU A 485 12.08 13.12 12.11
CA LEU A 485 11.29 14.34 11.97
C LEU A 485 10.08 14.06 11.06
N MET A 486 8.89 14.25 11.63
CA MET A 486 7.63 14.02 10.92
C MET A 486 6.88 15.34 10.73
N LEU A 487 6.81 15.82 9.49
CA LEU A 487 6.18 17.09 9.08
C LEU A 487 5.07 16.84 8.03
N ARG A 488 4.41 15.68 8.09
CA ARG A 488 3.36 15.33 7.14
C ARG A 488 2.14 16.25 7.31
N LYS A 489 1.67 16.83 6.21
CA LYS A 489 0.44 17.66 6.18
C LYS A 489 0.46 18.79 7.22
N VAL A 490 1.46 19.65 7.11
CA VAL A 490 1.63 20.84 7.94
C VAL A 490 1.57 22.14 7.12
N ALA A 491 1.07 22.07 5.89
CA ALA A 491 0.93 23.16 4.94
C ALA A 491 2.25 23.95 4.69
N CYS A 492 3.38 23.29 4.78
CA CYS A 492 4.69 23.85 4.45
C CYS A 492 4.90 23.78 2.93
N SER A 493 4.41 24.76 2.19
CA SER A 493 4.34 24.76 0.71
C SER A 493 5.63 25.19 0.00
N SER A 494 6.60 25.76 0.72
CA SER A 494 7.87 26.21 0.17
C SER A 494 9.00 25.98 1.16
N LEU A 495 10.10 25.42 0.67
CA LEU A 495 11.36 25.19 1.39
C LEU A 495 12.54 25.81 0.61
N ASP A 496 12.33 26.99 0.04
CA ASP A 496 13.36 27.74 -0.66
C ASP A 496 14.16 28.62 0.30
N LEU A 497 14.81 27.96 1.28
CA LEU A 497 15.58 28.61 2.37
C LEU A 497 17.07 28.32 2.22
N SER A 498 17.91 29.32 2.52
CA SER A 498 19.37 29.19 2.55
C SER A 498 19.92 29.86 3.83
N PRO A 499 20.60 29.10 4.71
CA PRO A 499 20.81 27.66 4.64
C PRO A 499 19.52 26.84 4.83
N SER A 500 19.58 25.53 4.52
CA SER A 500 18.49 24.60 4.73
C SER A 500 18.09 24.52 6.20
N PRO A 501 16.80 24.49 6.54
CA PRO A 501 16.34 24.26 7.92
C PRO A 501 16.81 22.90 8.49
N PHE A 502 17.13 21.93 7.62
CA PHE A 502 17.57 20.60 8.03
C PHE A 502 19.09 20.49 8.18
N HIS A 503 19.86 21.50 7.77
CA HIS A 503 21.34 21.50 7.84
C HIS A 503 21.91 21.14 9.22
N PRO A 504 21.32 21.57 10.38
CA PRO A 504 21.80 21.18 11.69
C PRO A 504 21.60 19.69 12.04
N LEU A 505 20.74 18.96 11.28
CA LEU A 505 20.24 17.63 11.62
C LEU A 505 21.11 16.50 11.03
N GLN A 506 22.40 16.51 11.28
CA GLN A 506 23.35 15.55 10.70
C GLN A 506 23.09 14.09 11.11
N ASN A 507 22.36 13.84 12.21
CA ASN A 507 22.01 12.52 12.70
C ASN A 507 20.62 12.04 12.22
N LEU A 508 19.97 12.80 11.33
CA LEU A 508 18.62 12.50 10.89
C LEU A 508 18.59 11.23 10.04
N THR A 509 17.78 10.25 10.45
CA THR A 509 17.60 8.98 9.75
C THR A 509 16.24 8.88 9.03
N ILE A 510 15.22 9.58 9.53
CA ILE A 510 13.86 9.56 8.95
C ILE A 510 13.34 10.98 8.81
N LEU A 511 12.95 11.34 7.60
CA LEU A 511 12.31 12.62 7.28
C LEU A 511 11.03 12.37 6.50
N ASP A 512 9.89 12.77 7.05
CA ASP A 512 8.60 12.78 6.35
C ASP A 512 8.11 14.23 6.19
N ILE A 513 8.11 14.74 4.97
CA ILE A 513 7.52 16.03 4.59
C ILE A 513 6.44 15.85 3.52
N SER A 514 5.76 14.73 3.58
CA SER A 514 4.70 14.36 2.65
C SER A 514 3.44 15.22 2.82
N ASN A 515 2.59 15.29 1.80
CA ASN A 515 1.32 16.00 1.82
C ASN A 515 1.41 17.50 2.14
N ASN A 516 2.47 18.19 1.69
CA ASN A 516 2.67 19.61 1.97
C ASN A 516 2.48 20.53 0.75
N ASN A 517 2.14 19.95 -0.40
CA ASN A 517 2.01 20.68 -1.67
C ASN A 517 3.29 21.44 -2.05
N LEU A 518 4.46 20.88 -1.70
CA LEU A 518 5.75 21.44 -2.04
C LEU A 518 5.91 21.52 -3.56
N ALA A 519 6.18 22.69 -4.06
CA ALA A 519 6.41 22.93 -5.50
C ALA A 519 7.85 23.33 -5.79
N ASN A 520 8.51 24.00 -4.85
CA ASN A 520 9.87 24.51 -4.96
C ASN A 520 10.68 24.03 -3.76
N ILE A 521 11.70 23.24 -4.03
CA ILE A 521 12.76 22.90 -3.08
C ILE A 521 14.10 23.21 -3.72
N ARG A 522 15.02 23.73 -2.93
CA ARG A 522 16.38 23.99 -3.39
C ARG A 522 17.14 22.70 -3.60
N VAL A 523 18.13 22.73 -4.47
CA VAL A 523 19.01 21.57 -4.74
C VAL A 523 19.86 21.17 -3.55
N ASP A 524 20.11 22.10 -2.62
CA ASP A 524 20.89 21.93 -1.38
C ASP A 524 20.01 21.67 -0.14
N LEU A 525 18.70 21.43 -0.29
CA LEU A 525 17.80 21.26 0.83
C LEU A 525 18.18 20.10 1.75
N PHE A 526 18.68 19.00 1.21
CA PHE A 526 19.06 17.80 1.94
C PHE A 526 20.58 17.62 2.09
N ASP A 527 21.37 18.66 1.70
CA ASP A 527 22.82 18.58 1.82
C ASP A 527 23.24 18.39 3.28
N GLY A 528 24.16 17.47 3.53
CA GLY A 528 24.65 17.12 4.87
C GLY A 528 23.84 16.07 5.63
N LEU A 529 22.70 15.58 5.09
CA LEU A 529 21.89 14.53 5.72
C LEU A 529 22.42 13.12 5.39
N HIS A 530 23.70 12.88 5.67
CA HIS A 530 24.38 11.64 5.27
C HIS A 530 23.82 10.37 5.93
N GLU A 531 23.19 10.49 7.11
CA GLU A 531 22.60 9.38 7.85
C GLU A 531 21.14 9.09 7.48
N LEU A 532 20.57 9.83 6.52
CA LEU A 532 19.17 9.67 6.15
C LEU A 532 18.92 8.32 5.48
N GLU A 533 18.04 7.51 6.09
CA GLU A 533 17.65 6.21 5.59
C GLU A 533 16.26 6.21 4.92
N ILE A 534 15.35 7.05 5.40
CA ILE A 534 13.96 7.13 4.94
C ILE A 534 13.61 8.58 4.61
N LEU A 535 13.22 8.83 3.37
CA LEU A 535 12.71 10.12 2.90
C LEU A 535 11.33 9.93 2.27
N ASP A 536 10.31 10.55 2.88
CA ASP A 536 8.95 10.56 2.35
C ASP A 536 8.58 11.94 1.82
N LEU A 537 8.40 12.02 0.50
CA LEU A 537 8.02 13.21 -0.26
C LEU A 537 6.67 13.04 -0.98
N GLN A 538 5.90 11.98 -0.66
CA GLN A 538 4.67 11.68 -1.38
C GLN A 538 3.63 12.81 -1.28
N HIS A 539 2.73 12.87 -2.25
CA HIS A 539 1.65 13.86 -2.30
C HIS A 539 2.14 15.31 -2.20
N ASN A 540 3.20 15.64 -2.94
CA ASN A 540 3.67 16.99 -3.17
C ASN A 540 3.49 17.37 -4.64
N ASN A 541 4.03 18.49 -5.08
CA ASN A 541 3.91 18.97 -6.47
C ASN A 541 5.29 19.19 -7.10
N LEU A 542 6.18 18.21 -6.96
CA LEU A 542 7.59 18.30 -7.31
C LEU A 542 7.84 18.23 -8.83
N ALA A 543 6.83 17.92 -9.64
CA ALA A 543 6.96 17.89 -11.10
C ALA A 543 7.48 19.21 -11.71
N ARG A 544 7.16 20.35 -11.08
CA ARG A 544 7.65 21.66 -11.52
C ARG A 544 9.16 21.85 -11.31
N LEU A 545 9.70 21.24 -10.27
CA LEU A 545 11.11 21.29 -9.93
C LEU A 545 11.97 20.75 -11.09
N TRP A 546 11.55 19.63 -11.69
CA TRP A 546 12.30 18.98 -12.75
C TRP A 546 12.16 19.66 -14.11
N LYS A 547 11.07 20.36 -14.36
CA LYS A 547 10.85 21.12 -15.61
C LYS A 547 11.71 22.39 -15.73
N HIS A 548 12.13 22.93 -14.60
CA HIS A 548 12.98 24.13 -14.54
C HIS A 548 14.46 23.80 -14.27
N ALA A 549 14.76 22.57 -13.87
CA ALA A 549 16.12 22.09 -13.82
C ALA A 549 16.69 22.02 -15.25
N ASN A 550 17.94 22.41 -15.39
CA ASN A 550 18.66 22.45 -16.66
C ASN A 550 18.37 21.20 -17.51
N PRO A 551 17.83 21.29 -18.72
CA PRO A 551 17.41 20.12 -19.51
C PRO A 551 18.53 19.10 -19.78
N ASP A 552 19.80 19.52 -19.63
CA ASP A 552 20.98 18.72 -19.91
C ASP A 552 21.81 18.41 -18.65
N GLY A 553 21.30 18.71 -17.44
CA GLY A 553 22.03 18.50 -16.18
C GLY A 553 21.30 17.62 -15.18
N PRO A 554 22.04 16.86 -14.35
CA PRO A 554 21.44 16.03 -13.32
C PRO A 554 20.81 16.88 -12.21
N VAL A 555 19.67 16.42 -11.69
CA VAL A 555 19.03 17.03 -10.52
C VAL A 555 19.68 16.43 -9.27
N PHE A 556 20.50 17.20 -8.58
CA PHE A 556 21.35 16.68 -7.50
C PHE A 556 20.79 16.82 -6.08
N PHE A 557 19.50 17.11 -5.89
CA PHE A 557 18.95 17.29 -4.55
C PHE A 557 19.01 16.01 -3.65
N LEU A 558 19.31 14.86 -4.23
CA LEU A 558 19.49 13.58 -3.51
C LEU A 558 20.95 13.15 -3.40
N ARG A 559 21.91 13.95 -3.88
CA ARG A 559 23.31 13.53 -4.06
C ARG A 559 24.04 13.11 -2.79
N ASP A 560 23.69 13.70 -1.64
CA ASP A 560 24.38 13.46 -0.37
C ASP A 560 23.71 12.36 0.49
N LEU A 561 22.63 11.76 -0.02
CA LEU A 561 21.82 10.78 0.71
C LEU A 561 22.33 9.34 0.51
N PHE A 562 23.60 9.10 0.73
CA PHE A 562 24.26 7.81 0.43
C PHE A 562 23.65 6.62 1.18
N ASN A 563 23.13 6.84 2.39
CA ASN A 563 22.53 5.80 3.23
C ASN A 563 21.03 5.59 2.98
N LEU A 564 20.44 6.27 2.00
CA LEU A 564 19.02 6.21 1.74
C LEU A 564 18.57 4.80 1.34
N ARG A 565 17.60 4.25 2.09
CA ARG A 565 17.03 2.91 1.89
C ARG A 565 15.61 2.94 1.35
N VAL A 566 14.85 3.96 1.74
CA VAL A 566 13.46 4.12 1.34
C VAL A 566 13.23 5.53 0.83
N LEU A 567 12.76 5.63 -0.42
CA LEU A 567 12.39 6.90 -1.05
C LEU A 567 10.96 6.80 -1.56
N ASN A 568 10.10 7.66 -1.04
CA ASN A 568 8.71 7.74 -1.47
C ASN A 568 8.45 9.05 -2.22
N LEU A 569 8.19 8.93 -3.51
CA LEU A 569 7.88 10.01 -4.44
C LEU A 569 6.49 9.87 -5.08
N LYS A 570 5.62 9.07 -4.47
CA LYS A 570 4.26 8.83 -4.94
C LYS A 570 3.45 10.11 -5.07
N SER A 571 2.62 10.20 -6.10
CA SER A 571 1.66 11.30 -6.30
C SER A 571 2.31 12.69 -6.28
N ASN A 572 3.36 12.89 -7.08
CA ASN A 572 4.04 14.17 -7.25
C ASN A 572 3.78 14.83 -8.61
N GLY A 573 3.06 14.14 -9.51
CA GLY A 573 2.72 14.66 -10.84
C GLY A 573 3.86 14.58 -11.85
N PHE A 574 4.87 13.74 -11.61
CA PHE A 574 5.99 13.56 -12.54
C PHE A 574 5.51 12.99 -13.88
N ASP A 575 5.88 13.62 -14.98
CA ASP A 575 5.68 13.13 -16.34
C ASP A 575 6.96 12.53 -16.94
N GLU A 576 8.12 12.93 -16.43
CA GLU A 576 9.43 12.38 -16.78
C GLU A 576 10.36 12.36 -15.56
N ILE A 577 11.41 11.57 -15.62
CA ILE A 577 12.43 11.47 -14.58
C ILE A 577 13.79 11.77 -15.21
N PRO A 578 14.59 12.70 -14.65
CA PRO A 578 15.94 12.98 -15.13
C PRO A 578 16.86 11.75 -15.02
N VAL A 579 17.71 11.53 -16.01
CA VAL A 579 18.53 10.32 -16.20
C VAL A 579 19.36 9.95 -14.97
N GLN A 580 19.84 10.91 -14.20
CA GLN A 580 20.79 10.68 -13.10
C GLN A 580 20.22 11.01 -11.71
N VAL A 581 18.90 11.11 -11.56
CA VAL A 581 18.29 11.54 -10.29
C VAL A 581 18.59 10.60 -9.12
N PHE A 582 18.70 9.30 -9.37
CA PHE A 582 18.98 8.29 -8.34
C PHE A 582 20.45 7.86 -8.31
N LYS A 583 21.33 8.53 -9.02
CA LYS A 583 22.74 8.20 -9.08
C LYS A 583 23.38 8.24 -7.68
N GLY A 584 24.14 7.21 -7.35
CA GLY A 584 24.82 7.07 -6.06
C GLY A 584 23.98 6.51 -4.91
N LEU A 585 22.66 6.33 -5.08
CA LEU A 585 21.80 5.73 -4.06
C LEU A 585 21.90 4.19 -4.06
N ILE A 586 23.09 3.68 -3.81
CA ILE A 586 23.41 2.23 -3.89
C ILE A 586 22.73 1.38 -2.81
N HIS A 587 22.33 1.99 -1.70
CA HIS A 587 21.65 1.31 -0.58
C HIS A 587 20.13 1.35 -0.68
N LEU A 588 19.57 1.96 -1.74
CA LEU A 588 18.13 2.09 -1.93
C LEU A 588 17.48 0.71 -2.07
N ARG A 589 16.53 0.41 -1.17
CA ARG A 589 15.82 -0.87 -1.09
C ARG A 589 14.37 -0.78 -1.53
N SER A 590 13.76 0.38 -1.32
CA SER A 590 12.36 0.62 -1.69
C SER A 590 12.22 1.98 -2.35
N LEU A 591 11.61 1.99 -3.53
CA LEU A 591 11.29 3.20 -4.28
C LEU A 591 9.82 3.18 -4.68
N ASP A 592 9.05 4.18 -4.23
CA ASP A 592 7.67 4.37 -4.65
C ASP A 592 7.55 5.61 -5.57
N LEU A 593 7.20 5.38 -6.82
CA LEU A 593 6.89 6.37 -7.86
C LEU A 593 5.45 6.23 -8.35
N GLY A 594 4.62 5.51 -7.61
CA GLY A 594 3.23 5.25 -7.97
C GLY A 594 2.39 6.52 -8.11
N SER A 595 1.30 6.43 -8.85
CA SER A 595 0.34 7.53 -9.04
C SER A 595 0.99 8.84 -9.56
N ASN A 596 1.89 8.71 -10.53
CA ASN A 596 2.45 9.82 -11.29
C ASN A 596 1.98 9.74 -12.75
N ASN A 597 2.60 10.50 -13.66
CA ASN A 597 2.26 10.50 -15.09
C ASN A 597 3.44 10.00 -15.96
N LEU A 598 4.27 9.10 -15.40
CA LEU A 598 5.48 8.62 -16.06
C LEU A 598 5.13 7.74 -17.27
N ASN A 599 5.64 8.09 -18.43
CA ASN A 599 5.43 7.33 -19.66
C ASN A 599 6.71 6.66 -20.19
N LEU A 600 7.83 7.35 -20.10
CA LEU A 600 9.14 6.85 -20.52
C LEU A 600 10.14 6.96 -19.38
N LEU A 601 10.86 5.86 -19.14
CA LEU A 601 11.94 5.82 -18.18
C LEU A 601 13.28 5.74 -18.90
N PRO A 602 14.28 6.56 -18.52
CA PRO A 602 15.61 6.50 -19.13
C PRO A 602 16.28 5.14 -18.92
N ALA A 603 16.99 4.64 -19.92
CA ALA A 603 17.64 3.33 -19.87
C ALA A 603 18.66 3.16 -18.72
N THR A 604 19.24 4.25 -18.24
CA THR A 604 20.25 4.26 -17.16
C THR A 604 19.69 4.70 -15.81
N LEU A 605 18.38 4.78 -15.66
CA LEU A 605 17.73 5.32 -14.45
C LEU A 605 18.05 4.52 -13.19
N PHE A 606 18.12 3.20 -13.30
CA PHE A 606 18.28 2.27 -12.19
C PHE A 606 19.64 1.54 -12.16
N ASP A 607 20.65 2.05 -12.85
CA ASP A 607 21.93 1.35 -12.96
C ASP A 607 22.63 1.15 -11.60
N ASP A 608 22.52 2.12 -10.68
CA ASP A 608 23.16 2.09 -9.38
C ASP A 608 22.31 1.38 -8.28
N GLN A 609 21.01 1.07 -8.56
CA GLN A 609 20.10 0.55 -7.55
C GLN A 609 20.15 -0.97 -7.39
N VAL A 610 21.34 -1.50 -7.19
CA VAL A 610 21.60 -2.94 -7.08
C VAL A 610 20.98 -3.60 -5.83
N SER A 611 20.66 -2.81 -4.80
CA SER A 611 20.08 -3.27 -3.52
C SER A 611 18.55 -3.24 -3.49
N MET A 612 17.89 -2.89 -4.60
CA MET A 612 16.45 -2.71 -4.66
C MET A 612 15.69 -4.00 -4.36
N ASN A 613 14.76 -3.94 -3.40
CA ASN A 613 13.89 -5.05 -3.02
C ASN A 613 12.42 -4.80 -3.39
N SER A 614 11.97 -3.55 -3.35
CA SER A 614 10.59 -3.14 -3.65
C SER A 614 10.60 -1.96 -4.62
N LEU A 615 9.89 -2.10 -5.73
CA LEU A 615 9.71 -1.05 -6.74
C LEU A 615 8.23 -0.88 -7.05
N ILE A 616 7.71 0.32 -6.80
CA ILE A 616 6.30 0.66 -6.97
C ILE A 616 6.16 1.73 -8.05
N LEU A 617 5.54 1.38 -9.16
CA LEU A 617 5.29 2.21 -10.33
C LEU A 617 3.81 2.14 -10.79
N GLN A 618 2.93 1.64 -9.91
CA GLN A 618 1.50 1.51 -10.20
C GLN A 618 0.86 2.86 -10.57
N LYS A 619 -0.21 2.82 -11.39
CA LYS A 619 -0.97 4.02 -11.78
C LYS A 619 -0.10 5.11 -12.41
N ASN A 620 0.67 4.73 -13.42
CA ASN A 620 1.44 5.60 -14.28
C ASN A 620 0.99 5.43 -15.75
N LEU A 621 1.77 5.94 -16.69
CA LEU A 621 1.52 5.84 -18.13
C LEU A 621 2.56 4.97 -18.84
N ILE A 622 3.16 4.01 -18.12
CA ILE A 622 4.22 3.15 -18.62
C ILE A 622 3.62 2.15 -19.62
N THR A 623 4.14 2.17 -20.83
CA THR A 623 3.68 1.29 -21.91
C THR A 623 4.60 0.10 -22.13
N SER A 624 5.90 0.23 -21.80
CA SER A 624 6.90 -0.82 -22.04
C SER A 624 7.72 -1.14 -20.78
N VAL A 625 8.09 -2.41 -20.63
CA VAL A 625 8.97 -2.89 -19.55
C VAL A 625 10.15 -3.61 -20.19
N GLU A 626 11.26 -2.92 -20.33
CA GLU A 626 12.41 -3.36 -21.10
C GLU A 626 13.63 -3.68 -20.20
N ASP A 627 14.42 -4.68 -20.61
CA ASP A 627 15.64 -5.10 -19.90
C ASP A 627 16.63 -3.95 -19.68
N LYS A 628 16.82 -3.09 -20.68
CA LYS A 628 17.75 -1.95 -20.61
C LYS A 628 17.41 -0.92 -19.52
N VAL A 629 16.15 -0.89 -19.03
CA VAL A 629 15.72 -0.01 -17.93
C VAL A 629 15.68 -0.76 -16.61
N PHE A 630 15.11 -1.97 -16.61
CA PHE A 630 14.76 -2.70 -15.40
C PHE A 630 15.70 -3.87 -15.08
N GLY A 631 16.55 -4.29 -16.02
CA GLY A 631 17.34 -5.50 -15.88
C GLY A 631 18.23 -5.56 -14.65
N THR A 632 18.81 -4.44 -14.23
CA THR A 632 19.62 -4.37 -13.00
C THR A 632 18.78 -4.56 -11.75
N VAL A 633 17.64 -3.88 -11.66
CA VAL A 633 16.77 -3.86 -10.47
C VAL A 633 16.05 -5.18 -10.30
N PHE A 634 15.53 -5.77 -11.38
CA PHE A 634 14.71 -6.99 -11.33
C PHE A 634 15.47 -8.24 -10.89
N LYS A 635 16.80 -8.21 -10.85
CA LYS A 635 17.62 -9.35 -10.38
C LYS A 635 17.39 -9.70 -8.91
N ASN A 636 17.18 -8.70 -8.06
CA ASN A 636 17.07 -8.84 -6.62
C ASN A 636 15.72 -8.46 -6.05
N LEU A 637 14.74 -8.16 -6.92
CA LEU A 637 13.45 -7.63 -6.53
C LEU A 637 12.62 -8.70 -5.81
N LYS A 638 12.02 -8.30 -4.67
CA LYS A 638 11.10 -9.13 -3.89
C LYS A 638 9.65 -8.71 -4.07
N GLU A 639 9.42 -7.43 -4.41
CA GLU A 639 8.09 -6.86 -4.62
C GLU A 639 8.11 -5.91 -5.81
N LEU A 640 7.15 -6.08 -6.71
CA LEU A 640 6.93 -5.22 -7.86
C LEU A 640 5.45 -4.84 -7.97
N GLN A 641 5.17 -3.53 -8.07
CA GLN A 641 3.83 -3.03 -8.35
C GLN A 641 3.88 -2.16 -9.60
N LEU A 642 3.36 -2.67 -10.71
CA LEU A 642 3.22 -2.00 -12.00
C LEU A 642 1.76 -1.99 -12.49
N ASP A 643 0.82 -2.40 -11.64
CA ASP A 643 -0.60 -2.44 -11.98
C ASP A 643 -1.13 -1.08 -12.44
N SER A 644 -2.24 -1.11 -13.19
CA SER A 644 -2.89 0.12 -13.67
C SER A 644 -1.99 1.01 -14.55
N ASN A 645 -1.11 0.40 -15.36
CA ASN A 645 -0.36 1.04 -16.42
C ASN A 645 -0.90 0.60 -17.80
N PRO A 646 -0.84 1.46 -18.86
CA PRO A 646 -1.37 1.14 -20.19
C PRO A 646 -0.35 0.34 -21.03
N PHE A 647 -0.10 -0.93 -20.69
CA PHE A 647 0.91 -1.75 -21.35
C PHE A 647 0.64 -1.94 -22.84
N ASP A 648 1.70 -1.81 -23.64
CA ASP A 648 1.74 -2.15 -25.04
C ASP A 648 2.22 -3.59 -25.23
N CYS A 649 1.30 -4.51 -25.53
CA CYS A 649 1.60 -5.93 -25.66
C CYS A 649 2.11 -6.26 -27.05
N THR A 650 3.33 -5.82 -27.33
CA THR A 650 4.13 -6.13 -28.51
C THR A 650 5.41 -6.83 -28.11
N CYS A 651 6.06 -7.50 -29.08
CA CYS A 651 7.33 -8.17 -28.84
C CYS A 651 8.42 -7.24 -28.31
N GLU A 652 8.45 -5.99 -28.74
CA GLU A 652 9.45 -5.02 -28.34
C GLU A 652 9.21 -4.50 -26.94
N SER A 653 7.94 -4.30 -26.57
CA SER A 653 7.57 -3.58 -25.33
C SER A 653 7.46 -4.49 -24.12
N ILE A 654 7.01 -5.76 -24.25
CA ILE A 654 6.60 -6.56 -23.10
C ILE A 654 7.23 -7.96 -23.03
N SER A 655 7.80 -8.48 -24.13
CA SER A 655 8.25 -9.89 -24.18
C SER A 655 9.29 -10.23 -23.11
N TRP A 656 10.21 -9.32 -22.82
CA TRP A 656 11.20 -9.51 -21.76
C TRP A 656 10.52 -9.59 -20.38
N PHE A 657 9.55 -8.73 -20.10
CA PHE A 657 8.82 -8.73 -18.84
C PHE A 657 8.02 -10.02 -18.63
N VAL A 658 7.30 -10.48 -19.65
CA VAL A 658 6.59 -11.77 -19.60
C VAL A 658 7.55 -12.93 -19.36
N SER A 659 8.74 -12.91 -19.99
CA SER A 659 9.76 -13.91 -19.76
C SER A 659 10.26 -13.90 -18.32
N TRP A 660 10.41 -12.71 -17.72
CA TRP A 660 10.81 -12.57 -16.33
C TRP A 660 9.69 -12.99 -15.36
N LEU A 661 8.43 -12.67 -15.65
CA LEU A 661 7.27 -13.08 -14.84
C LEU A 661 7.17 -14.60 -14.68
N ASN A 662 7.57 -15.37 -15.70
CA ASN A 662 7.51 -16.81 -15.68
C ASN A 662 8.57 -17.48 -14.78
N VAL A 663 9.60 -16.76 -14.37
CA VAL A 663 10.72 -17.31 -13.58
C VAL A 663 10.91 -16.62 -12.23
N THR A 664 10.28 -15.48 -12.01
CA THR A 664 10.46 -14.69 -10.79
C THR A 664 9.74 -15.31 -9.60
N GLN A 665 10.30 -15.09 -8.40
CA GLN A 665 9.67 -15.41 -7.11
C GLN A 665 9.21 -14.12 -6.39
N ALA A 666 9.31 -12.97 -7.07
CA ALA A 666 8.89 -11.70 -6.51
C ALA A 666 7.36 -11.68 -6.30
N TYR A 667 6.93 -11.06 -5.22
CA TYR A 667 5.52 -10.80 -4.95
C TYR A 667 5.01 -9.68 -5.85
N ILE A 668 3.98 -9.95 -6.66
CA ILE A 668 3.40 -9.00 -7.62
C ILE A 668 1.89 -8.90 -7.35
N PRO A 669 1.45 -7.92 -6.54
CA PRO A 669 0.04 -7.76 -6.22
C PRO A 669 -0.80 -7.48 -7.48
N GLY A 670 -1.95 -8.15 -7.59
CA GLY A 670 -2.90 -7.92 -8.68
C GLY A 670 -2.45 -8.41 -10.07
N LEU A 671 -1.42 -9.26 -10.16
CA LEU A 671 -0.94 -9.81 -11.44
C LEU A 671 -2.05 -10.49 -12.25
N ASP A 672 -2.96 -11.19 -11.58
CA ASP A 672 -4.06 -11.94 -12.19
C ASP A 672 -5.28 -11.07 -12.57
N SER A 673 -5.25 -9.75 -12.32
CA SER A 673 -6.44 -8.90 -12.48
C SER A 673 -6.17 -7.50 -13.01
N HIS A 674 -5.02 -6.89 -12.71
CA HIS A 674 -4.79 -5.47 -12.96
C HIS A 674 -3.64 -5.17 -13.93
N TYR A 675 -2.95 -6.20 -14.43
CA TYR A 675 -1.89 -6.08 -15.45
C TYR A 675 -2.50 -6.36 -16.82
N LEU A 676 -3.12 -5.34 -17.42
CA LEU A 676 -3.88 -5.48 -18.65
C LEU A 676 -3.16 -4.83 -19.83
N CYS A 677 -3.20 -5.49 -20.99
CA CYS A 677 -2.77 -4.93 -22.26
C CYS A 677 -3.72 -3.81 -22.69
N ASN A 678 -3.18 -2.66 -23.08
CA ASN A 678 -3.94 -1.54 -23.61
C ASN A 678 -3.88 -1.49 -25.15
N THR A 679 -2.72 -1.79 -25.71
CA THR A 679 -2.45 -1.87 -27.16
C THR A 679 -1.70 -3.14 -27.48
N PRO A 680 -1.76 -3.64 -28.71
CA PRO A 680 -2.66 -3.27 -29.82
C PRO A 680 -4.12 -3.73 -29.57
N PRO A 681 -5.10 -3.28 -30.38
CA PRO A 681 -6.53 -3.51 -30.12
C PRO A 681 -6.95 -4.96 -29.93
N HIS A 682 -6.29 -5.91 -30.59
CA HIS A 682 -6.61 -7.35 -30.46
C HIS A 682 -6.17 -7.97 -29.13
N TYR A 683 -5.27 -7.32 -28.37
CA TYR A 683 -4.90 -7.72 -27.01
C TYR A 683 -5.55 -6.86 -25.92
N HIS A 684 -6.30 -5.82 -26.30
CA HIS A 684 -6.91 -4.90 -25.34
C HIS A 684 -7.73 -5.64 -24.27
N GLY A 685 -7.45 -5.37 -23.01
CA GLY A 685 -8.11 -5.99 -21.87
C GLY A 685 -7.66 -7.42 -21.53
N THR A 686 -6.72 -8.00 -22.28
CA THR A 686 -6.11 -9.30 -21.91
C THR A 686 -5.02 -9.11 -20.86
N LEU A 687 -4.79 -10.13 -20.04
CA LEU A 687 -3.71 -10.10 -19.04
C LEU A 687 -2.35 -10.17 -19.72
N VAL A 688 -1.40 -9.35 -19.27
CA VAL A 688 -0.01 -9.33 -19.76
C VAL A 688 0.65 -10.71 -19.65
N MET A 689 0.37 -11.46 -18.58
CA MET A 689 0.90 -12.81 -18.40
C MET A 689 0.43 -13.84 -19.46
N HIS A 690 -0.68 -13.56 -20.13
CA HIS A 690 -1.21 -14.40 -21.21
C HIS A 690 -0.69 -14.02 -22.60
N PHE A 691 0.20 -13.03 -22.68
CA PHE A 691 0.82 -12.64 -23.95
C PHE A 691 1.75 -13.75 -24.44
N ASP A 692 1.49 -14.26 -25.64
CA ASP A 692 2.31 -15.32 -26.26
C ASP A 692 3.63 -14.73 -26.78
N ILE A 693 4.71 -15.11 -26.11
CA ILE A 693 6.09 -14.72 -26.50
C ILE A 693 6.73 -15.63 -27.55
N SER A 694 6.04 -16.72 -27.95
CA SER A 694 6.60 -17.69 -28.92
C SER A 694 6.91 -17.04 -30.26
N PRO A 695 6.04 -16.19 -30.83
CA PRO A 695 6.33 -15.48 -32.07
C PRO A 695 7.52 -14.50 -31.94
N CYS A 696 7.76 -13.97 -30.74
CA CYS A 696 8.85 -13.02 -30.48
C CYS A 696 10.23 -13.67 -30.49
N LYS A 697 10.31 -14.96 -30.23
CA LYS A 697 11.56 -15.74 -30.20
C LYS A 697 11.93 -16.33 -31.57
N ASP A 698 10.99 -16.33 -32.51
CA ASP A 698 11.20 -16.95 -33.81
C ASP A 698 11.98 -16.02 -34.75
N SER A 699 13.27 -16.21 -34.80
CA SER A 699 14.16 -15.53 -35.75
C SER A 699 14.18 -16.16 -37.14
N ALA A 700 13.41 -17.24 -37.36
CA ALA A 700 13.37 -17.97 -38.63
C ALA A 700 12.93 -17.09 -39.82
N PRO A 701 11.86 -16.25 -39.72
CA PRO A 701 11.47 -15.39 -40.82
C PRO A 701 12.54 -14.35 -41.17
N PHE A 702 13.26 -13.80 -40.17
CA PHE A 702 14.34 -12.85 -40.41
C PHE A 702 15.58 -13.50 -41.04
N LYS A 703 15.95 -14.72 -40.64
CA LYS A 703 17.02 -15.50 -41.28
C LYS A 703 16.64 -15.83 -42.73
N LEU A 704 15.40 -16.22 -42.96
CA LEU A 704 14.91 -16.49 -44.33
C LEU A 704 14.92 -15.20 -45.18
N LEU A 705 14.45 -14.09 -44.61
CA LEU A 705 14.47 -12.78 -45.27
C LEU A 705 15.89 -12.28 -45.55
N TYR A 706 16.85 -12.52 -44.65
CA TYR A 706 18.24 -12.22 -44.84
C TYR A 706 18.84 -13.06 -45.95
N ILE A 707 18.58 -14.37 -45.99
CA ILE A 707 19.04 -15.29 -47.05
C ILE A 707 18.42 -14.86 -48.38
N ILE A 708 17.13 -14.54 -48.42
CA ILE A 708 16.46 -14.08 -49.65
C ILE A 708 17.02 -12.72 -50.09
N SER A 709 17.22 -11.77 -49.18
CA SER A 709 17.75 -10.44 -49.55
C SER A 709 19.19 -10.52 -50.04
N THR A 710 20.03 -11.35 -49.40
CA THR A 710 21.43 -11.56 -49.85
C THR A 710 21.48 -12.28 -51.18
N THR A 711 20.61 -13.27 -51.46
CA THR A 711 20.52 -13.91 -52.79
C THR A 711 20.00 -12.98 -53.86
N VAL A 712 19.02 -12.10 -53.54
CA VAL A 712 18.52 -11.07 -54.44
C VAL A 712 19.61 -10.04 -54.77
N VAL A 713 20.36 -9.58 -53.78
CA VAL A 713 21.47 -8.63 -53.99
C VAL A 713 22.57 -9.24 -54.87
N LEU A 714 22.93 -10.49 -54.62
CA LEU A 714 23.89 -11.23 -55.47
C LEU A 714 23.38 -11.36 -56.88
N LEU A 715 22.12 -11.71 -57.05
CA LEU A 715 21.46 -11.79 -58.39
C LEU A 715 21.44 -10.41 -59.09
N LEU A 716 21.16 -9.37 -58.35
CA LEU A 716 21.19 -7.97 -58.90
C LEU A 716 22.61 -7.55 -59.32
N ILE A 717 23.62 -7.93 -58.56
CA ILE A 717 25.05 -7.69 -58.92
C ILE A 717 25.38 -8.45 -60.19
N ILE A 718 24.96 -9.73 -60.30
CA ILE A 718 25.15 -10.55 -61.51
C ILE A 718 24.40 -9.92 -62.70
N ILE A 719 23.20 -9.47 -62.51
CA ILE A 719 22.38 -8.81 -63.54
C ILE A 719 23.00 -7.47 -63.93
N ALA A 720 23.47 -6.66 -62.94
CA ALA A 720 24.15 -5.39 -63.23
C ALA A 720 25.45 -5.57 -64.04
N THR A 721 26.22 -6.62 -63.73
CA THR A 721 27.41 -6.97 -64.49
C THR A 721 27.07 -7.47 -65.91
N LEU A 722 25.96 -8.21 -66.10
CA LEU A 722 25.45 -8.62 -67.41
C LEU A 722 24.90 -7.40 -68.22
N ILE A 723 24.23 -6.43 -67.56
CA ILE A 723 23.75 -5.19 -68.15
C ILE A 723 24.88 -4.27 -68.58
N GLN A 724 26.02 -4.25 -67.87
CA GLN A 724 27.20 -3.48 -68.24
C GLN A 724 27.83 -3.95 -69.53
N PHE A 725 27.66 -5.21 -69.88
CA PHE A 725 28.19 -5.78 -71.16
C PHE A 725 27.20 -5.70 -72.32
N GLU A 726 25.87 -5.66 -72.12
CA GLU A 726 24.85 -5.68 -73.17
C GLU A 726 23.72 -4.64 -72.94
N GLY A 727 23.86 -3.63 -72.06
CA GLY A 727 22.81 -2.80 -71.49
C GLY A 727 21.94 -1.99 -72.45
N TRP A 728 22.39 -1.60 -73.61
CA TRP A 728 21.63 -0.85 -74.59
C TRP A 728 20.55 -1.68 -75.31
N ARG A 729 20.77 -2.95 -75.49
CA ARG A 729 19.78 -3.87 -76.11
C ARG A 729 18.66 -4.26 -75.12
N ILE A 730 18.98 -4.45 -73.86
CA ILE A 730 18.04 -4.79 -72.79
C ILE A 730 17.07 -3.66 -72.51
N ALA A 731 17.56 -2.45 -72.41
CA ALA A 731 16.73 -1.24 -72.21
C ALA A 731 15.67 -1.01 -73.33
N PHE A 732 16.01 -1.31 -74.56
CA PHE A 732 15.06 -1.20 -75.67
C PHE A 732 13.91 -2.20 -75.62
N TYR A 733 14.21 -3.46 -75.37
CA TYR A 733 13.17 -4.53 -75.28
C TYR A 733 12.33 -4.41 -73.99
N TRP A 734 12.89 -3.86 -72.89
CA TRP A 734 12.16 -3.61 -71.67
C TRP A 734 11.08 -2.53 -71.83
N ASN A 735 11.44 -1.39 -72.41
CA ASN A 735 10.47 -0.34 -72.64
C ASN A 735 9.32 -0.72 -73.60
N VAL A 736 9.56 -1.58 -74.54
CA VAL A 736 8.52 -2.10 -75.44
C VAL A 736 7.59 -3.10 -74.75
N SER A 737 8.10 -3.90 -73.84
CA SER A 737 7.31 -4.90 -73.12
C SER A 737 6.46 -4.31 -71.99
N VAL A 738 6.97 -3.30 -71.27
CA VAL A 738 6.24 -2.63 -70.18
C VAL A 738 5.03 -1.86 -70.72
N ASN A 739 5.14 -1.22 -71.85
CA ASN A 739 4.02 -0.52 -72.49
C ASN A 739 2.92 -1.43 -73.06
N ARG A 740 3.21 -2.72 -73.21
CA ARG A 740 2.24 -3.72 -73.74
C ARG A 740 1.49 -4.46 -72.61
N VAL A 741 2.06 -4.57 -71.41
CA VAL A 741 1.52 -5.42 -70.32
C VAL A 741 0.72 -4.62 -69.29
N LEU A 742 1.02 -3.34 -69.10
CA LEU A 742 0.33 -2.45 -68.20
C LEU A 742 -0.62 -1.50 -68.89
N GLY A 743 -1.63 -2.04 -69.56
CA GLY A 743 -2.77 -1.26 -70.04
C GLY A 743 -3.54 -0.71 -68.85
N PHE A 744 -3.41 0.60 -68.61
CA PHE A 744 -4.20 1.31 -67.62
C PHE A 744 -5.61 1.57 -68.15
N ASN A 745 -6.59 0.90 -67.56
CA ASN A 745 -7.99 1.32 -67.66
C ASN A 745 -8.24 2.37 -66.58
N GLU A 746 -8.47 3.58 -66.98
CA GLU A 746 -9.00 4.64 -66.13
C GLU A 746 -10.44 4.30 -65.77
N ILE A 747 -10.70 4.12 -64.48
CA ILE A 747 -12.06 4.15 -63.92
C ILE A 747 -12.27 5.62 -63.49
N ASP A 748 -13.05 6.30 -64.31
CA ASP A 748 -13.57 7.64 -64.07
C ASP A 748 -14.37 7.67 -62.78
N ARG A 749 -13.86 8.33 -61.73
CA ARG A 749 -14.69 9.00 -60.72
C ARG A 749 -14.60 10.50 -61.00
N GLN A 750 -15.78 11.10 -61.18
CA GLN A 750 -15.97 12.47 -61.67
C GLN A 750 -15.32 13.49 -60.72
N PRO A 751 -14.83 14.60 -61.25
CA PRO A 751 -14.13 15.68 -60.47
C PRO A 751 -15.03 16.53 -59.58
N GLU A 752 -16.30 16.22 -59.44
CA GLU A 752 -17.34 17.12 -58.87
C GLU A 752 -17.48 17.09 -57.34
N GLU A 753 -16.67 16.31 -56.61
CA GLU A 753 -16.85 16.14 -55.13
C GLU A 753 -16.05 17.12 -54.25
N PHE A 754 -15.13 17.91 -54.78
CA PHE A 754 -14.31 18.81 -54.01
C PHE A 754 -14.36 20.24 -54.49
N ASP A 755 -14.54 21.19 -53.57
CA ASP A 755 -14.56 22.61 -53.82
C ASP A 755 -13.19 23.12 -54.25
N TYR A 756 -12.11 22.50 -53.76
CA TYR A 756 -10.72 22.87 -54.00
C TYR A 756 -9.84 21.66 -54.34
N ASP A 757 -8.84 21.88 -55.18
CA ASP A 757 -7.83 20.87 -55.50
C ASP A 757 -6.86 20.62 -54.35
N ALA A 758 -6.52 21.64 -53.55
CA ALA A 758 -5.74 21.51 -52.36
C ALA A 758 -5.96 22.62 -51.33
N TYR A 759 -5.93 22.25 -50.05
CA TYR A 759 -5.83 23.18 -48.91
C TYR A 759 -4.36 23.38 -48.54
N ILE A 760 -3.93 24.62 -48.32
CA ILE A 760 -2.52 24.96 -48.05
C ILE A 760 -2.32 25.35 -46.60
N ILE A 761 -1.55 24.53 -45.88
CA ILE A 761 -1.17 24.76 -44.51
C ILE A 761 0.23 25.39 -44.46
N HIS A 762 0.34 26.55 -43.84
CA HIS A 762 1.61 27.29 -43.73
C HIS A 762 1.69 28.05 -42.41
N ALA A 763 2.90 28.45 -41.99
CA ALA A 763 3.09 29.35 -40.87
C ALA A 763 2.74 30.82 -41.27
N ARG A 764 2.28 31.61 -40.30
CA ARG A 764 1.88 33.02 -40.53
C ARG A 764 2.99 33.87 -41.20
N GLU A 765 4.23 33.60 -40.84
CA GLU A 765 5.40 34.28 -41.42
C GLU A 765 5.60 34.00 -42.92
N ASN A 766 5.09 32.87 -43.40
CA ASN A 766 5.20 32.44 -44.79
C ASN A 766 4.02 32.87 -45.65
N LYS A 767 3.04 33.57 -45.09
CA LYS A 767 1.82 34.05 -45.77
C LYS A 767 2.12 34.79 -47.12
N ASN A 768 3.00 35.76 -47.09
CA ASN A 768 3.31 36.54 -48.30
C ASN A 768 3.91 35.68 -49.41
N TRP A 769 4.72 34.70 -49.03
CA TRP A 769 5.29 33.76 -49.98
C TRP A 769 4.20 32.86 -50.59
N VAL A 770 3.29 32.33 -49.77
CA VAL A 770 2.18 31.48 -50.20
C VAL A 770 1.26 32.25 -51.14
N LEU A 771 0.79 33.42 -50.74
CA LEU A 771 -0.11 34.21 -51.57
C LEU A 771 0.52 34.55 -52.92
N LYS A 772 1.80 34.98 -52.95
CA LYS A 772 2.50 35.36 -54.19
C LYS A 772 2.62 34.17 -55.15
N ASN A 773 2.97 32.99 -54.67
CA ASN A 773 3.28 31.86 -55.55
C ASN A 773 2.03 31.09 -55.95
N PHE A 774 1.12 30.85 -55.02
CA PHE A 774 -0.08 30.00 -55.31
C PHE A 774 -1.18 30.79 -56.04
N ILE A 775 -1.39 32.09 -55.75
CA ILE A 775 -2.33 32.91 -56.51
C ILE A 775 -1.85 33.11 -57.98
N SER A 776 -0.52 33.25 -58.17
CA SER A 776 0.02 33.36 -59.51
C SER A 776 -0.17 32.08 -60.34
N LEU A 777 -0.15 30.91 -59.67
CA LEU A 777 -0.42 29.60 -60.28
C LEU A 777 -1.89 29.45 -60.66
N GLU A 778 -2.80 29.88 -59.80
CA GLU A 778 -4.25 29.84 -60.08
C GLU A 778 -4.61 30.72 -61.31
N LYS A 779 -3.94 31.88 -61.47
CA LYS A 779 -4.15 32.81 -62.58
C LYS A 779 -3.58 32.33 -63.92
N ASN A 780 -2.78 31.29 -63.90
CA ASN A 780 -2.17 30.77 -65.14
C ASN A 780 -3.14 29.85 -65.87
N PRO A 781 -3.60 30.16 -67.10
CA PRO A 781 -4.60 29.37 -67.84
C PRO A 781 -4.21 27.91 -68.11
N GLN A 782 -2.91 27.61 -68.02
CA GLN A 782 -2.40 26.25 -68.26
C GLN A 782 -2.59 25.32 -67.05
N PHE A 783 -2.83 25.86 -65.82
CA PHE A 783 -2.85 25.06 -64.62
C PHE A 783 -4.27 24.61 -64.18
N GLN A 784 -5.29 25.44 -64.30
CA GLN A 784 -6.69 25.16 -63.94
C GLN A 784 -6.84 24.48 -62.54
N ILE A 785 -6.19 25.01 -61.53
CA ILE A 785 -6.14 24.50 -60.16
C ILE A 785 -6.74 25.53 -59.21
N ARG A 786 -7.56 25.13 -58.28
CA ARG A 786 -8.13 25.98 -57.24
C ARG A 786 -7.52 25.59 -55.89
N PHE A 787 -6.84 26.52 -55.23
CA PHE A 787 -6.29 26.35 -53.89
C PHE A 787 -7.21 26.96 -52.85
N CYS A 788 -7.38 26.28 -51.68
CA CYS A 788 -7.97 26.88 -50.49
C CYS A 788 -6.86 27.54 -49.69
N LEU A 789 -6.96 28.84 -49.50
CA LEU A 789 -6.02 29.68 -48.75
C LEU A 789 -6.72 30.28 -47.54
N GLU A 790 -6.16 30.14 -46.34
CA GLU A 790 -6.79 30.60 -45.08
C GLU A 790 -7.18 32.08 -45.13
N GLU A 791 -6.34 32.92 -45.69
CA GLU A 791 -6.55 34.36 -45.74
C GLU A 791 -7.58 34.84 -46.76
N ARG A 792 -7.94 34.00 -47.72
CA ARG A 792 -8.87 34.37 -48.80
C ARG A 792 -10.23 33.64 -48.67
N ASP A 793 -10.19 32.36 -48.25
CA ASP A 793 -11.31 31.45 -48.41
C ASP A 793 -11.99 31.09 -47.08
N PHE A 794 -11.44 31.56 -45.93
CA PHE A 794 -12.12 31.36 -44.64
C PHE A 794 -13.25 32.38 -44.48
N GLU A 795 -14.44 31.87 -44.19
CA GLU A 795 -15.65 32.66 -43.97
C GLU A 795 -15.53 33.46 -42.65
N ALA A 796 -15.86 34.72 -42.67
CA ALA A 796 -15.86 35.59 -41.51
C ALA A 796 -16.97 35.16 -40.52
N GLY A 797 -16.61 34.99 -39.24
CA GLY A 797 -17.57 34.61 -38.19
C GLY A 797 -17.55 33.12 -37.81
N ILE A 798 -16.84 32.26 -38.54
CA ILE A 798 -16.62 30.87 -38.18
C ILE A 798 -15.32 30.72 -37.37
N SER A 799 -15.27 29.85 -36.40
CA SER A 799 -14.03 29.59 -35.63
C SER A 799 -12.94 29.06 -36.55
N GLU A 800 -11.68 29.48 -36.32
CA GLU A 800 -10.50 29.01 -37.10
C GLU A 800 -10.42 27.47 -37.11
N PHE A 801 -10.89 26.84 -36.02
CA PHE A 801 -11.01 25.41 -35.90
C PHE A 801 -11.97 24.80 -36.93
N GLU A 802 -13.18 25.30 -36.97
CA GLU A 802 -14.25 24.80 -37.86
C GLU A 802 -13.95 25.10 -39.31
N ALA A 803 -13.44 26.31 -39.61
CA ALA A 803 -13.00 26.68 -40.93
C ALA A 803 -11.88 25.76 -41.46
N THR A 804 -10.89 25.46 -40.62
CA THR A 804 -9.82 24.49 -40.95
C THR A 804 -10.37 23.09 -41.25
N MET A 805 -11.25 22.59 -40.39
CA MET A 805 -11.85 21.25 -40.57
C MET A 805 -12.68 21.17 -41.88
N ASN A 806 -13.45 22.20 -42.15
CA ASN A 806 -14.26 22.25 -43.36
C ASN A 806 -13.36 22.36 -44.62
N SER A 807 -12.29 23.14 -44.58
CA SER A 807 -11.32 23.28 -45.68
C SER A 807 -10.58 21.96 -45.96
N ILE A 808 -10.19 21.23 -44.92
CA ILE A 808 -9.61 19.87 -45.04
C ILE A 808 -10.58 18.93 -45.74
N LYS A 809 -11.85 18.94 -45.35
CA LYS A 809 -12.90 18.07 -45.94
C LYS A 809 -13.24 18.42 -47.38
N LYS A 810 -13.29 19.72 -47.72
CA LYS A 810 -13.65 20.25 -49.05
C LYS A 810 -12.49 20.25 -50.05
N SER A 811 -11.31 19.86 -49.62
CA SER A 811 -10.12 19.86 -50.48
C SER A 811 -9.68 18.44 -50.84
N ARG A 812 -9.34 18.21 -52.08
CA ARG A 812 -8.89 16.92 -52.61
C ARG A 812 -7.52 16.51 -52.02
N LYS A 813 -6.62 17.45 -51.86
CA LYS A 813 -5.27 17.25 -51.27
C LYS A 813 -4.97 18.30 -50.22
N ILE A 814 -3.96 18.02 -49.40
CA ILE A 814 -3.47 18.93 -48.35
C ILE A 814 -1.99 19.19 -48.63
N ILE A 815 -1.61 20.44 -48.72
CA ILE A 815 -0.22 20.86 -48.93
C ILE A 815 0.33 21.45 -47.66
N PHE A 816 1.40 20.88 -47.11
CA PHE A 816 2.17 21.51 -46.05
C PHE A 816 3.37 22.26 -46.62
N VAL A 817 3.46 23.56 -46.35
CA VAL A 817 4.63 24.38 -46.66
C VAL A 817 5.57 24.32 -45.44
N VAL A 818 6.48 23.35 -45.47
CA VAL A 818 7.35 23.01 -44.34
C VAL A 818 8.50 24.00 -44.19
N THR A 819 8.49 24.70 -43.07
CA THR A 819 9.52 25.66 -42.67
C THR A 819 9.82 25.54 -41.19
N GLU A 820 10.93 26.13 -40.70
CA GLU A 820 11.23 26.13 -39.27
C GLU A 820 10.15 26.87 -38.44
N HIS A 821 9.50 27.87 -39.02
CA HIS A 821 8.38 28.58 -38.40
C HIS A 821 7.16 27.66 -38.21
N LEU A 822 6.83 26.86 -39.22
CA LEU A 822 5.73 25.88 -39.15
C LEU A 822 5.99 24.83 -38.07
N LEU A 823 7.24 24.39 -37.91
CA LEU A 823 7.63 23.43 -36.90
C LEU A 823 7.55 23.95 -35.46
N LYS A 824 7.60 25.27 -35.27
CA LYS A 824 7.47 25.93 -33.95
C LYS A 824 6.04 26.33 -33.62
N ASP A 825 5.13 26.35 -34.59
CA ASP A 825 3.75 26.76 -34.41
C ASP A 825 2.95 25.71 -33.59
N PRO A 826 2.48 26.06 -32.37
CA PRO A 826 1.76 25.11 -31.51
C PRO A 826 0.41 24.68 -32.08
N TRP A 827 -0.27 25.55 -32.82
CA TRP A 827 -1.56 25.29 -33.44
C TRP A 827 -1.44 24.30 -34.59
N CYS A 828 -0.48 24.50 -35.43
CA CYS A 828 -0.18 23.59 -36.52
C CYS A 828 0.22 22.19 -35.98
N LYS A 829 1.12 22.18 -35.00
CA LYS A 829 1.64 20.94 -34.39
C LYS A 829 0.57 20.07 -33.72
N LYS A 830 -0.31 20.68 -32.94
CA LYS A 830 -1.29 19.92 -32.12
C LYS A 830 -2.61 19.67 -32.82
N PHE A 831 -2.95 20.47 -33.81
CA PHE A 831 -4.28 20.43 -34.40
C PHE A 831 -4.27 20.17 -35.93
N LYS A 832 -3.69 21.08 -36.75
CA LYS A 832 -3.80 20.96 -38.22
C LYS A 832 -3.18 19.66 -38.75
N VAL A 833 -2.01 19.27 -38.21
CA VAL A 833 -1.33 18.02 -38.59
C VAL A 833 -2.14 16.79 -38.15
N TYR A 834 -2.67 16.79 -36.91
CA TYR A 834 -3.45 15.65 -36.41
C TYR A 834 -4.68 15.38 -37.30
N HIS A 835 -5.46 16.41 -37.59
CA HIS A 835 -6.66 16.24 -38.41
C HIS A 835 -6.37 15.97 -39.87
N ALA A 836 -5.30 16.53 -40.42
CA ALA A 836 -4.86 16.20 -41.79
C ALA A 836 -4.46 14.72 -41.90
N LEU A 837 -3.75 14.17 -40.88
CA LEU A 837 -3.40 12.76 -40.84
C LEU A 837 -4.62 11.87 -40.61
N GLN A 838 -5.52 12.25 -39.71
CA GLN A 838 -6.76 11.53 -39.46
C GLN A 838 -7.60 11.43 -40.73
N GLN A 839 -7.78 12.51 -41.46
CA GLN A 839 -8.49 12.55 -42.72
C GLN A 839 -7.82 11.69 -43.82
N ALA A 840 -6.48 11.71 -43.86
CA ALA A 840 -5.74 10.87 -44.80
C ALA A 840 -5.92 9.37 -44.52
N ILE A 841 -5.96 8.99 -43.22
CA ILE A 841 -6.17 7.61 -42.76
C ILE A 841 -7.62 7.18 -43.04
N GLU A 842 -8.60 7.98 -42.63
CA GLU A 842 -10.05 7.65 -42.80
C GLU A 842 -10.44 7.50 -44.27
N GLN A 843 -9.80 8.24 -45.15
CA GLN A 843 -10.14 8.23 -46.59
C GLN A 843 -9.21 7.35 -47.42
N SER A 844 -8.23 6.66 -46.80
CA SER A 844 -7.22 5.82 -47.50
C SER A 844 -6.57 6.53 -48.71
N ARG A 845 -6.21 7.82 -48.57
CA ARG A 845 -5.77 8.67 -49.68
C ARG A 845 -4.32 9.07 -49.57
N ASP A 846 -3.62 9.14 -50.69
CA ASP A 846 -2.39 9.92 -50.86
C ASP A 846 -2.74 11.41 -50.94
N SER A 847 -3.26 11.97 -49.85
CA SER A 847 -3.83 13.33 -49.86
C SER A 847 -2.87 14.40 -49.39
N ILE A 848 -1.70 14.03 -48.90
CA ILE A 848 -0.75 14.98 -48.31
C ILE A 848 0.45 15.20 -49.25
N ILE A 849 0.79 16.47 -49.52
CA ILE A 849 1.98 16.91 -50.27
C ILE A 849 2.82 17.79 -49.33
N LEU A 850 4.11 17.53 -49.24
CA LEU A 850 5.06 18.32 -48.48
C LEU A 850 5.88 19.21 -49.41
N ILE A 851 5.90 20.50 -49.15
CA ILE A 851 6.76 21.47 -49.89
C ILE A 851 7.78 22.04 -48.92
N PHE A 852 9.04 21.79 -49.15
CA PHE A 852 10.14 22.27 -48.31
C PHE A 852 10.71 23.57 -48.93
N LEU A 853 10.68 24.64 -48.13
CA LEU A 853 11.32 25.92 -48.56
C LEU A 853 12.80 25.92 -48.24
N HIS A 854 13.23 25.15 -47.29
CA HIS A 854 14.63 24.97 -46.87
C HIS A 854 14.84 23.49 -46.52
N ASP A 855 16.11 23.07 -46.51
CA ASP A 855 16.42 21.68 -46.08
C ASP A 855 16.19 21.51 -44.56
N ILE A 856 15.26 20.69 -44.19
CA ILE A 856 14.89 20.43 -42.82
C ILE A 856 15.15 18.96 -42.53
N PRO A 857 15.99 18.61 -41.55
CA PRO A 857 16.28 17.23 -41.20
C PRO A 857 15.05 16.52 -40.65
N ASP A 858 14.89 15.22 -41.00
CA ASP A 858 13.75 14.38 -40.59
C ASP A 858 13.54 14.30 -39.10
N TYR A 859 14.59 14.36 -38.28
CA TYR A 859 14.44 14.29 -36.81
C TYR A 859 13.71 15.52 -36.27
N LYS A 860 13.97 16.74 -36.80
CA LYS A 860 13.26 17.96 -36.38
C LYS A 860 11.79 17.91 -36.81
N MET A 861 11.50 17.39 -37.98
CA MET A 861 10.13 17.24 -38.48
C MET A 861 9.37 16.18 -37.64
N ASN A 862 10.01 15.04 -37.33
CA ASN A 862 9.42 14.01 -36.51
C ASN A 862 9.13 14.50 -35.06
N GLN A 863 10.05 15.24 -34.48
CA GLN A 863 9.88 15.81 -33.14
C GLN A 863 8.77 16.87 -33.06
N ALA A 864 8.60 17.64 -34.14
CA ALA A 864 7.63 18.71 -34.18
C ALA A 864 6.24 18.30 -34.68
N LEU A 865 6.16 17.48 -35.73
CA LEU A 865 4.93 17.18 -36.43
C LEU A 865 4.57 15.69 -36.44
N CYS A 866 5.41 14.81 -35.83
CA CYS A 866 5.28 13.34 -35.89
C CYS A 866 5.25 12.79 -37.33
N LEU A 867 5.89 13.51 -38.28
CA LEU A 867 5.97 13.16 -39.70
C LEU A 867 7.43 12.86 -40.10
N ARG A 868 7.62 11.92 -41.01
CA ARG A 868 8.91 11.60 -41.63
C ARG A 868 8.75 11.60 -43.15
N ARG A 869 9.77 12.03 -43.91
CA ARG A 869 9.74 11.96 -45.38
C ARG A 869 9.40 10.58 -45.92
N GLY A 870 9.94 9.52 -45.26
CA GLY A 870 9.66 8.13 -45.65
C GLY A 870 8.20 7.65 -45.50
N MET A 871 7.31 8.45 -44.90
CA MET A 871 5.87 8.14 -44.83
C MET A 871 5.11 8.56 -46.09
N PHE A 872 5.77 9.34 -47.00
CA PHE A 872 5.12 9.90 -48.18
C PHE A 872 5.81 9.40 -49.46
N ARG A 873 5.04 9.29 -50.52
CA ARG A 873 5.61 8.92 -51.83
C ARG A 873 6.55 10.03 -52.36
N SER A 874 7.58 9.66 -53.06
CA SER A 874 8.62 10.60 -53.55
C SER A 874 8.05 11.75 -54.38
N HIS A 875 6.96 11.56 -55.14
CA HIS A 875 6.32 12.64 -55.91
C HIS A 875 5.45 13.57 -55.04
N CYS A 876 5.16 13.22 -53.79
CA CYS A 876 4.46 14.07 -52.83
C CYS A 876 5.43 14.92 -51.97
N ILE A 877 6.73 14.78 -52.18
CA ILE A 877 7.79 15.52 -51.46
C ILE A 877 8.46 16.46 -52.48
N LEU A 878 8.29 17.76 -52.31
CA LEU A 878 8.76 18.76 -53.26
C LEU A 878 9.65 19.74 -52.54
N ASP A 879 10.84 20.02 -53.11
CA ASP A 879 11.74 21.06 -52.62
C ASP A 879 11.63 22.30 -53.49
N TRP A 880 11.51 23.47 -52.85
CA TRP A 880 11.49 24.75 -53.55
C TRP A 880 12.86 25.06 -54.12
N PRO A 881 12.97 25.34 -55.44
CA PRO A 881 14.26 25.56 -56.05
C PRO A 881 14.88 26.94 -55.68
N ALA A 882 16.16 26.95 -55.37
CA ALA A 882 16.89 28.19 -55.11
C ALA A 882 17.11 29.06 -56.37
N GLN A 883 17.05 28.48 -57.60
CA GLN A 883 17.27 29.13 -58.87
C GLN A 883 15.94 29.46 -59.55
N LYS A 884 15.71 30.71 -59.97
CA LYS A 884 14.46 31.16 -60.60
C LYS A 884 14.11 30.40 -61.89
N GLU A 885 15.07 29.92 -62.61
CA GLU A 885 14.88 29.16 -63.87
C GLU A 885 14.27 27.81 -63.66
N ARG A 886 14.40 27.21 -62.48
CA ARG A 886 13.83 25.90 -62.14
C ARG A 886 12.42 25.97 -61.56
N VAL A 887 11.88 27.16 -61.31
CA VAL A 887 10.52 27.33 -60.73
C VAL A 887 9.45 26.73 -61.66
N ASN A 888 9.62 26.83 -62.96
CA ASN A 888 8.69 26.21 -63.92
C ASN A 888 8.68 24.66 -63.84
N ALA A 889 9.84 24.07 -63.60
CA ALA A 889 9.94 22.60 -63.38
C ALA A 889 9.32 22.19 -62.02
N PHE A 890 9.43 23.01 -61.01
CA PHE A 890 8.75 22.82 -59.74
C PHE A 890 7.24 22.89 -59.90
N HIS A 891 6.71 23.85 -60.64
CA HIS A 891 5.28 23.96 -60.94
C HIS A 891 4.74 22.73 -61.70
N GLN A 892 5.49 22.18 -62.66
CA GLN A 892 5.13 20.95 -63.35
C GLN A 892 5.10 19.72 -62.37
N LYS A 893 6.09 19.61 -61.43
CA LYS A 893 6.11 18.58 -60.43
C LYS A 893 4.91 18.70 -59.47
N LEU A 894 4.59 19.91 -59.03
CA LEU A 894 3.43 20.17 -58.17
C LEU A 894 2.12 19.81 -58.92
N ARG A 895 2.00 20.13 -60.20
CA ARG A 895 0.86 19.74 -61.05
C ARG A 895 0.72 18.23 -61.12
N LEU A 896 1.81 17.51 -61.29
CA LEU A 896 1.83 16.05 -61.29
C LEU A 896 1.43 15.49 -59.94
N ALA A 897 1.94 15.99 -58.83
CA ALA A 897 1.57 15.58 -57.48
C ALA A 897 0.09 15.84 -57.16
N LEU A 898 -0.46 16.95 -57.70
CA LEU A 898 -1.89 17.24 -57.54
C LEU A 898 -2.79 16.34 -58.42
N LYS A 899 -2.33 15.98 -59.61
CA LYS A 899 -3.10 15.13 -60.56
C LYS A 899 -3.00 13.62 -60.28
N SER A 900 -2.01 13.17 -59.48
CA SER A 900 -1.85 11.77 -59.17
C SER A 900 -3.07 11.27 -58.42
N SER A 901 -3.86 10.39 -59.01
CA SER A 901 -4.98 9.70 -58.36
C SER A 901 -4.44 8.55 -57.53
N SER A 902 -5.10 8.30 -56.45
CA SER A 902 -4.79 7.18 -55.56
C SER A 902 -5.24 5.87 -56.20
N LYS A 903 -4.29 5.08 -56.77
CA LYS A 903 -4.52 3.64 -56.90
C LYS A 903 -3.84 2.95 -55.74
N VAL A 904 -4.66 2.33 -54.87
CA VAL A 904 -4.26 1.37 -53.87
C VAL A 904 -3.67 0.15 -54.59
N LEU A 905 -2.45 -0.23 -54.21
CA LEU A 905 -1.97 -1.60 -54.37
C LEU A 905 -2.25 -2.34 -53.06
#